data_9c576c8690fc1ff0a21297bf084531d7
#
_entry.id   9c576c8690fc1ff0a21297bf084531d7
#
_cell.length_a   1.000
_cell.length_b   1.000
_cell.length_c   1.000
_cell.angle_alpha   90.00
_cell.angle_beta   90.00
_cell.angle_gamma   90.00
#
_symmetry.space_group_name_H-M   'P 1'
#
loop_
_entity.id
_entity.type
_entity.pdbx_description
1 polymer ?
#
loop_
_entity_poly.entity_id
_entity_poly.type
_entity_poly.pdbx_seq_one_letter_code
_entity_poly.pdbx_strand_id
1 'polypeptide(L)'
;MLSRRDFVVAMPAAYLGLYHRANSASGKMITPPALSGGGSATRIGNFYYQAPNGIAFIKDDAAAFVINPGGSHNAGTVAPDDTFHRVIFSPKKATANVQRVEFQWSRIGDVIIGRLVSDAEGEMSFSLSENWPGFSSTFSADTEGVKGIAKPATGETVTWRLKSLPAPRAADEHQFTVTLGGPEKPTYLVAGFGELPSFNNIDGLLAEAQHAYEGRRTKARGPSGDILAAIADNLNNSRIYSSDNKTVAISVSRNWGDSPNTCPYFCWDSFFSALLASLDNPEMGRETVRAILSYQASDGLVPNFAHWSSGISKDRSQPPVGSLCIWKMHQRWPDLDFLREVYPQLALWNSWWMKARNARNDGLLQWGTSTGKLEYAQDETGWDDTPQFEGVTGVRMVGSTMNVNAVDLCSLWAMDAYYLSLIAAAIGRHDDARKYRQDHAAMNARINTKLWNEELGVYCSRFWDKGDGTAGQFLTRLTPANFYPLICQAPDAARAKRVLAIMTDPTQFWGDWILPTVSRKDPLFLGQTYWHGTIWGPVNYLVFQGVKRYATQEIQSKFAQKSVHLFMDNWLANGYCGENFLSINGSVGGDHNYTWGALLCLIGIESVIDIDDDGIARAGAGYNEPVDLMNLPIKGKRRSVSLRMGKPQVTVAPGPPHREL
;
A
#
# COMPACT_ATOMS: atom_id res chain seq x y z
N MET A 1 23.41 -15.31 18.02
CA MET A 1 22.37 -14.30 17.73
C MET A 1 22.84 -13.55 16.50
N LEU A 2 22.27 -13.90 15.35
CA LEU A 2 22.56 -13.19 14.10
C LEU A 2 21.82 -11.85 14.13
N SER A 3 22.45 -10.77 13.71
CA SER A 3 21.87 -9.44 13.69
C SER A 3 20.83 -9.33 12.56
N ARG A 4 19.90 -8.39 12.65
CA ARG A 4 18.88 -8.10 11.62
C ARG A 4 19.50 -7.87 10.23
N ARG A 5 20.74 -7.36 10.17
CA ARG A 5 21.53 -7.25 8.93
C ARG A 5 21.82 -8.60 8.29
N ASP A 6 22.09 -9.62 9.09
CA ASP A 6 22.45 -10.95 8.58
C ASP A 6 21.23 -11.68 8.03
N PHE A 7 20.02 -11.41 8.56
CA PHE A 7 18.77 -12.00 8.10
C PHE A 7 18.25 -11.35 6.80
N VAL A 8 18.30 -10.03 6.71
CA VAL A 8 17.86 -9.26 5.53
C VAL A 8 18.82 -9.45 4.36
N VAL A 9 20.13 -9.57 4.60
CA VAL A 9 21.13 -9.82 3.55
C VAL A 9 21.07 -11.26 3.02
N ALA A 10 20.62 -12.23 3.81
CA ALA A 10 20.52 -13.63 3.37
C ALA A 10 19.26 -13.91 2.52
N MET A 11 18.15 -13.19 2.71
CA MET A 11 16.94 -13.38 1.91
C MET A 11 17.01 -12.83 0.48
N PRO A 12 17.51 -11.61 0.21
CA PRO A 12 17.57 -11.09 -1.16
C PRO A 12 18.42 -11.91 -2.11
N ALA A 13 19.55 -12.45 -1.65
CA ALA A 13 20.43 -13.26 -2.50
C ALA A 13 19.85 -14.63 -2.83
N ALA A 14 19.11 -15.24 -1.92
CA ALA A 14 18.41 -16.51 -2.18
C ALA A 14 17.18 -16.30 -3.09
N TYR A 15 16.47 -15.19 -2.92
CA TYR A 15 15.33 -14.84 -3.75
C TYR A 15 15.76 -14.50 -5.19
N LEU A 16 16.77 -13.66 -5.35
CA LEU A 16 17.34 -13.30 -6.66
C LEU A 16 18.03 -14.49 -7.37
N GLY A 17 18.73 -15.34 -6.62
CA GLY A 17 19.44 -16.50 -7.17
C GLY A 17 18.52 -17.59 -7.74
N LEU A 18 17.33 -17.78 -7.18
CA LEU A 18 16.34 -18.73 -7.68
C LEU A 18 15.61 -18.20 -8.93
N TYR A 19 15.39 -16.90 -9.03
CA TYR A 19 14.75 -16.30 -10.21
C TYR A 19 15.67 -16.29 -11.45
N HIS A 20 16.97 -16.11 -11.29
CA HIS A 20 17.91 -16.17 -12.43
C HIS A 20 18.07 -17.58 -13.02
N ARG A 21 17.85 -18.64 -12.25
CA ARG A 21 17.95 -20.02 -12.79
C ARG A 21 16.68 -20.52 -13.50
N ALA A 22 15.53 -19.90 -13.25
CA ALA A 22 14.26 -20.27 -13.89
C ALA A 22 14.06 -19.65 -15.30
N ASN A 23 14.79 -18.60 -15.63
CA ASN A 23 14.64 -17.89 -16.91
C ASN A 23 15.48 -18.45 -18.07
N SER A 24 16.22 -19.55 -17.89
CA SER A 24 16.96 -20.20 -18.99
C SER A 24 16.15 -21.26 -19.77
N ALA A 25 14.88 -21.46 -19.43
CA ALA A 25 13.98 -22.27 -20.25
C ALA A 25 13.13 -21.34 -21.14
N SER A 26 13.40 -21.37 -22.45
CA SER A 26 12.72 -20.62 -23.50
C SER A 26 11.20 -20.88 -23.53
N GLY A 27 10.46 -20.17 -22.68
CA GLY A 27 9.01 -20.07 -22.74
C GLY A 27 8.65 -18.74 -23.39
N LYS A 28 7.96 -18.76 -24.53
CA LYS A 28 7.36 -17.57 -25.14
C LYS A 28 6.61 -16.81 -24.06
N MET A 29 6.94 -15.52 -23.86
CA MET A 29 6.09 -14.61 -23.10
C MET A 29 4.69 -14.68 -23.70
N ILE A 30 3.74 -15.18 -22.93
CA ILE A 30 2.33 -15.08 -23.28
C ILE A 30 1.98 -13.61 -23.02
N THR A 31 1.78 -12.85 -24.07
CA THR A 31 1.20 -11.51 -24.00
C THR A 31 -0.13 -11.65 -23.26
N PRO A 32 -0.40 -10.91 -22.19
CA PRO A 32 -1.71 -10.91 -21.57
C PRO A 32 -2.75 -10.60 -22.65
N PRO A 33 -3.94 -11.21 -22.63
CA PRO A 33 -4.99 -10.84 -23.57
C PRO A 33 -5.22 -9.34 -23.40
N ALA A 34 -5.13 -8.60 -24.50
CA ALA A 34 -5.45 -7.21 -24.55
C ALA A 34 -6.83 -7.05 -23.91
N LEU A 35 -6.95 -6.19 -22.89
CA LEU A 35 -8.23 -5.83 -22.29
C LEU A 35 -9.09 -5.22 -23.40
N SER A 36 -9.92 -6.05 -24.03
CA SER A 36 -10.87 -5.63 -25.08
C SER A 36 -12.11 -5.02 -24.41
N GLY A 37 -11.91 -3.98 -23.68
CA GLY A 37 -12.95 -3.10 -23.17
C GLY A 37 -12.59 -1.68 -23.61
N GLY A 38 -13.31 -1.13 -24.58
CA GLY A 38 -13.08 0.21 -25.12
C GLY A 38 -13.44 1.34 -24.15
N GLY A 39 -12.81 1.33 -22.98
CA GLY A 39 -12.65 2.52 -22.16
C GLY A 39 -11.45 3.28 -22.72
N SER A 40 -11.61 4.53 -23.14
CA SER A 40 -10.50 5.38 -23.52
C SER A 40 -9.54 5.44 -22.33
N ALA A 41 -8.41 4.75 -22.43
CA ALA A 41 -7.30 4.96 -21.53
C ALA A 41 -7.04 6.46 -21.56
N THR A 42 -7.27 7.14 -20.46
CA THR A 42 -6.96 8.56 -20.34
C THR A 42 -5.46 8.63 -20.57
N ARG A 43 -5.03 9.16 -21.71
CA ARG A 43 -3.61 9.34 -22.01
C ARG A 43 -3.03 10.12 -20.85
N ILE A 44 -2.15 9.48 -20.11
CA ILE A 44 -1.32 10.16 -19.14
C ILE A 44 -0.40 11.02 -20.00
N GLY A 45 -0.69 12.30 -20.10
CA GLY A 45 0.16 13.24 -20.81
C GLY A 45 1.56 13.29 -20.22
N ASN A 46 2.35 14.29 -20.59
CA ASN A 46 3.66 14.50 -20.00
C ASN A 46 3.55 14.50 -18.47
N PHE A 47 4.28 13.61 -17.82
CA PHE A 47 4.16 13.36 -16.41
C PHE A 47 5.52 13.41 -15.72
N TYR A 48 5.55 14.03 -14.56
CA TYR A 48 6.73 14.08 -13.70
C TYR A 48 6.33 13.57 -12.33
N TYR A 49 7.11 12.70 -11.74
CA TYR A 49 6.87 12.27 -10.39
C TYR A 49 8.17 12.14 -9.58
N GLN A 50 8.06 12.28 -8.27
CA GLN A 50 9.18 12.05 -7.39
C GLN A 50 9.56 10.57 -7.42
N ALA A 51 10.67 10.24 -8.06
CA ALA A 51 11.25 8.91 -7.99
C ALA A 51 11.96 8.72 -6.63
N PRO A 52 12.27 7.49 -6.20
CA PRO A 52 12.92 7.23 -4.91
C PRO A 52 14.16 8.07 -4.67
N ASN A 53 14.94 8.25 -5.70
CA ASN A 53 16.24 8.93 -5.65
C ASN A 53 16.32 10.12 -6.61
N GLY A 54 15.20 10.70 -7.01
CA GLY A 54 15.22 11.81 -7.96
C GLY A 54 13.86 12.13 -8.56
N ILE A 55 13.88 12.64 -9.78
CA ILE A 55 12.68 13.00 -10.52
C ILE A 55 12.62 12.16 -11.79
N ALA A 56 11.51 11.46 -11.97
CA ALA A 56 11.21 10.73 -13.20
C ALA A 56 10.47 11.62 -14.19
N PHE A 57 10.84 11.51 -15.44
CA PHE A 57 10.26 12.23 -16.57
C PHE A 57 9.64 11.23 -17.54
N ILE A 58 8.36 11.43 -17.87
CA ILE A 58 7.61 10.57 -18.78
C ILE A 58 6.94 11.47 -19.81
N LYS A 59 7.00 11.07 -21.08
CA LYS A 59 6.33 11.76 -22.17
C LYS A 59 5.60 10.77 -23.06
N ASP A 60 4.34 11.07 -23.38
CA ASP A 60 3.50 10.30 -24.32
C ASP A 60 3.48 8.79 -24.01
N ASP A 61 3.30 8.43 -22.74
CA ASP A 61 3.32 7.06 -22.23
C ASP A 61 4.66 6.32 -22.38
N ALA A 62 5.72 7.02 -22.77
CA ALA A 62 7.08 6.51 -22.83
C ALA A 62 7.89 7.07 -21.65
N ALA A 63 8.50 6.17 -20.89
CA ALA A 63 9.42 6.57 -19.84
C ALA A 63 10.68 7.20 -20.47
N ALA A 64 11.00 8.41 -20.05
CA ALA A 64 12.12 9.10 -20.63
C ALA A 64 13.41 8.91 -19.83
N PHE A 65 13.44 9.26 -18.56
CA PHE A 65 14.63 9.12 -17.72
C PHE A 65 14.33 9.45 -16.26
N VAL A 66 15.26 9.13 -15.37
CA VAL A 66 15.24 9.52 -13.96
C VAL A 66 16.52 10.29 -13.65
N ILE A 67 16.39 11.50 -13.12
CA ILE A 67 17.50 12.26 -12.53
C ILE A 67 17.62 11.84 -11.06
N ASN A 68 18.76 11.24 -10.70
CA ASN A 68 18.98 10.67 -9.39
C ASN A 68 20.13 11.38 -8.67
N PRO A 69 19.86 12.09 -7.56
CA PRO A 69 20.92 12.74 -6.76
C PRO A 69 21.73 11.75 -5.91
N GLY A 70 21.31 10.48 -5.84
CA GLY A 70 21.89 9.51 -4.91
C GLY A 70 21.60 9.86 -3.45
N GLY A 71 21.45 8.87 -2.58
CA GLY A 71 21.27 9.11 -1.15
C GLY A 71 20.04 8.43 -0.55
N SER A 72 19.93 8.52 0.78
CA SER A 72 18.74 8.08 1.52
C SER A 72 17.76 9.24 1.69
N HIS A 73 16.48 8.99 1.47
CA HIS A 73 15.41 9.95 1.72
C HIS A 73 14.98 9.87 3.18
N ASN A 74 14.93 11.02 3.85
CA ASN A 74 14.53 11.07 5.25
C ASN A 74 13.13 11.66 5.47
N ALA A 75 12.65 12.51 4.58
CA ALA A 75 11.30 13.07 4.66
C ALA A 75 10.90 13.70 3.32
N GLY A 76 9.63 13.69 3.00
CA GLY A 76 9.15 14.33 1.79
C GLY A 76 7.69 14.73 1.88
N THR A 77 7.36 15.87 1.30
CA THR A 77 6.01 16.30 1.01
C THR A 77 5.80 16.21 -0.49
N VAL A 78 4.82 15.47 -0.92
CA VAL A 78 4.54 15.25 -2.35
C VAL A 78 3.07 15.56 -2.61
N ALA A 79 2.78 16.54 -3.47
CA ALA A 79 1.41 16.83 -3.87
C ALA A 79 0.85 15.71 -4.77
N PRO A 80 -0.44 15.38 -4.65
CA PRO A 80 -1.09 14.36 -5.45
C PRO A 80 -1.04 14.61 -6.96
N ASP A 81 -0.99 15.87 -7.35
CA ASP A 81 -1.15 16.36 -8.72
C ASP A 81 0.14 16.99 -9.29
N ASP A 82 1.31 16.69 -8.73
CA ASP A 82 2.61 17.24 -9.13
C ASP A 82 2.75 18.76 -9.00
N THR A 83 1.87 19.41 -8.26
CA THR A 83 1.91 20.88 -8.12
C THR A 83 2.97 21.38 -7.16
N PHE A 84 3.37 20.59 -6.16
CA PHE A 84 4.44 20.97 -5.24
C PHE A 84 5.08 19.73 -4.59
N HIS A 85 6.40 19.69 -4.60
CA HIS A 85 7.17 18.65 -3.94
C HIS A 85 8.28 19.25 -3.08
N ARG A 86 8.50 18.67 -1.92
CA ARG A 86 9.59 19.01 -1.01
C ARG A 86 10.19 17.72 -0.47
N VAL A 87 11.48 17.52 -0.73
CA VAL A 87 12.20 16.32 -0.30
C VAL A 87 13.47 16.74 0.43
N ILE A 88 13.73 16.12 1.57
CA ILE A 88 14.98 16.29 2.31
C ILE A 88 15.74 14.97 2.22
N PHE A 89 17.00 15.03 1.82
CA PHE A 89 17.83 13.85 1.67
C PHE A 89 19.31 14.11 2.02
N SER A 90 20.01 13.03 2.33
CA SER A 90 21.47 13.03 2.51
C SER A 90 22.12 12.50 1.25
N PRO A 91 22.78 13.35 0.44
CA PRO A 91 23.32 12.93 -0.84
C PRO A 91 24.56 12.02 -0.65
N LYS A 92 24.62 10.89 -1.38
CA LYS A 92 25.79 10.00 -1.38
C LYS A 92 26.96 10.53 -2.24
N LYS A 93 26.65 11.37 -3.21
CA LYS A 93 27.60 11.90 -4.19
C LYS A 93 27.67 13.43 -4.08
N ALA A 94 28.06 13.92 -2.92
CA ALA A 94 28.33 15.33 -2.66
C ALA A 94 29.72 15.50 -2.05
N THR A 95 30.22 16.74 -2.01
CA THR A 95 31.41 17.07 -1.23
C THR A 95 31.17 16.77 0.26
N ALA A 96 32.23 16.35 0.96
CA ALA A 96 32.13 15.78 2.32
C ALA A 96 31.49 16.72 3.38
N ASN A 97 31.47 18.03 3.12
CA ASN A 97 30.85 19.03 3.99
C ASN A 97 29.33 19.16 3.77
N VAL A 98 28.78 18.65 2.67
CA VAL A 98 27.33 18.66 2.38
C VAL A 98 26.71 17.36 2.89
N GLN A 99 25.95 17.42 3.97
CA GLN A 99 25.31 16.25 4.58
C GLN A 99 23.80 16.22 4.35
N ARG A 100 23.21 17.38 4.09
CA ARG A 100 21.77 17.53 3.91
C ARG A 100 21.45 18.48 2.76
N VAL A 101 20.52 18.07 1.92
CA VAL A 101 19.97 18.91 0.85
C VAL A 101 18.45 18.87 0.94
N GLU A 102 17.83 20.03 0.89
CA GLU A 102 16.40 20.18 0.69
C GLU A 102 16.17 20.53 -0.79
N PHE A 103 15.32 19.74 -1.46
CA PHE A 103 14.90 19.97 -2.82
C PHE A 103 13.40 20.26 -2.86
N GLN A 104 13.05 21.44 -3.32
CA GLN A 104 11.68 21.85 -3.61
C GLN A 104 11.51 21.97 -5.11
N TRP A 105 10.43 21.44 -5.65
CA TRP A 105 10.11 21.58 -7.06
C TRP A 105 8.61 21.60 -7.33
N SER A 106 8.24 22.17 -8.46
CA SER A 106 6.88 22.25 -8.96
C SER A 106 6.87 22.02 -10.47
N ARG A 107 5.76 21.52 -10.98
CA ARG A 107 5.52 21.37 -12.42
C ARG A 107 4.80 22.58 -12.97
N ILE A 108 5.27 23.08 -14.13
CA ILE A 108 4.60 24.12 -14.93
C ILE A 108 4.55 23.64 -16.38
N GLY A 109 3.37 23.22 -16.84
CA GLY A 109 3.23 22.62 -18.17
C GLY A 109 4.13 21.39 -18.35
N ASP A 110 5.04 21.40 -19.32
CA ASP A 110 5.94 20.30 -19.66
C ASP A 110 7.32 20.41 -19.02
N VAL A 111 7.49 21.30 -18.05
CA VAL A 111 8.77 21.51 -17.36
C VAL A 111 8.57 21.50 -15.86
N ILE A 112 9.64 21.20 -15.14
CA ILE A 112 9.75 21.42 -13.72
C ILE A 112 10.63 22.64 -13.44
N ILE A 113 10.30 23.33 -12.38
CA ILE A 113 11.13 24.33 -11.73
C ILE A 113 11.48 23.83 -10.34
N GLY A 114 12.70 24.08 -9.89
CA GLY A 114 13.14 23.58 -8.58
C GLY A 114 14.19 24.45 -7.92
N ARG A 115 14.35 24.23 -6.62
CA ARG A 115 15.31 24.89 -5.77
C ARG A 115 15.95 23.88 -4.83
N LEU A 116 17.29 23.87 -4.79
CA LEU A 116 18.11 23.10 -3.87
C LEU A 116 18.68 24.02 -2.80
N VAL A 117 18.50 23.67 -1.54
CA VAL A 117 19.11 24.34 -0.39
C VAL A 117 19.92 23.30 0.38
N SER A 118 21.23 23.52 0.50
CA SER A 118 22.14 22.62 1.21
C SER A 118 22.56 23.20 2.55
N ASP A 119 22.99 22.35 3.47
CA ASP A 119 23.52 22.77 4.77
C ASP A 119 24.95 23.37 4.70
N ALA A 120 25.64 23.20 3.57
CA ALA A 120 26.96 23.78 3.32
C ALA A 120 27.17 24.06 1.82
N GLU A 121 28.13 24.95 1.51
CA GLU A 121 28.62 25.11 0.14
C GLU A 121 29.34 23.85 -0.34
N GLY A 122 29.13 23.48 -1.61
CA GLY A 122 29.76 22.30 -2.17
C GLY A 122 29.28 21.94 -3.56
N GLU A 123 29.41 20.69 -3.92
CA GLU A 123 28.97 20.13 -5.18
C GLU A 123 28.22 18.84 -4.95
N MET A 124 27.22 18.60 -5.79
CA MET A 124 26.45 17.36 -5.77
C MET A 124 26.31 16.81 -7.19
N SER A 125 26.57 15.52 -7.35
CA SER A 125 26.41 14.85 -8.64
C SER A 125 25.04 14.21 -8.76
N PHE A 126 24.42 14.41 -9.90
CA PHE A 126 23.23 13.71 -10.35
C PHE A 126 23.62 12.64 -11.36
N SER A 127 23.03 11.46 -11.25
CA SER A 127 23.16 10.41 -12.25
C SER A 127 21.85 10.19 -12.98
N LEU A 128 21.93 9.84 -14.26
CA LEU A 128 20.80 9.25 -14.97
C LEU A 128 20.71 7.78 -14.61
N SER A 129 19.52 7.32 -14.32
CA SER A 129 19.25 5.90 -14.11
C SER A 129 18.21 5.42 -15.12
N GLU A 130 18.50 4.27 -15.71
CA GLU A 130 17.59 3.53 -16.56
C GLU A 130 16.81 2.56 -15.65
N ASN A 131 15.62 2.97 -15.23
CA ASN A 131 14.83 2.15 -14.32
C ASN A 131 13.87 1.20 -15.06
N TRP A 132 13.82 1.24 -16.38
CA TRP A 132 12.88 0.46 -17.18
C TRP A 132 13.57 -0.36 -18.26
N PRO A 133 13.22 -1.63 -18.43
CA PRO A 133 13.81 -2.48 -19.46
C PRO A 133 13.63 -1.92 -20.87
N GLY A 134 14.70 -1.98 -21.67
CA GLY A 134 14.68 -1.55 -23.07
C GLY A 134 14.71 -0.03 -23.28
N PHE A 135 15.00 0.72 -22.24
CA PHE A 135 15.15 2.15 -22.29
C PHE A 135 16.62 2.58 -22.24
N SER A 136 17.01 3.55 -23.01
CA SER A 136 18.36 4.15 -22.92
C SER A 136 18.29 5.67 -22.97
N SER A 137 19.14 6.32 -22.18
CA SER A 137 19.27 7.77 -22.16
C SER A 137 20.73 8.18 -22.15
N THR A 138 21.05 9.17 -22.99
CA THR A 138 22.37 9.81 -23.04
C THR A 138 22.22 11.31 -22.94
N PHE A 139 23.23 12.00 -22.46
CA PHE A 139 23.25 13.45 -22.47
C PHE A 139 24.63 14.03 -22.78
N SER A 140 24.61 15.29 -23.15
CA SER A 140 25.80 16.15 -23.22
C SER A 140 25.56 17.43 -22.44
N ALA A 141 26.60 17.98 -21.82
CA ALA A 141 26.53 19.30 -21.19
C ALA A 141 27.32 20.31 -21.98
N ASP A 142 26.81 21.53 -22.05
CA ASP A 142 27.44 22.71 -22.62
C ASP A 142 27.34 23.90 -21.64
N THR A 143 27.69 25.09 -22.08
CA THR A 143 27.62 26.30 -21.28
C THR A 143 26.19 26.73 -20.92
N GLU A 144 25.17 26.17 -21.59
CA GLU A 144 23.77 26.47 -21.34
C GLU A 144 23.08 25.46 -20.45
N GLY A 145 23.69 24.28 -20.21
CA GLY A 145 23.14 23.25 -19.38
C GLY A 145 23.36 21.84 -19.90
N VAL A 146 22.45 20.94 -19.57
CA VAL A 146 22.44 19.55 -20.01
C VAL A 146 21.34 19.35 -21.06
N LYS A 147 21.69 18.72 -22.17
CA LYS A 147 20.75 18.28 -23.22
C LYS A 147 20.84 16.78 -23.33
N GLY A 148 19.71 16.11 -23.19
CA GLY A 148 19.64 14.67 -23.22
C GLY A 148 18.71 14.12 -24.31
N ILE A 149 18.96 12.88 -24.67
CA ILE A 149 18.17 12.10 -25.63
C ILE A 149 17.76 10.81 -24.92
N ALA A 150 16.48 10.56 -24.86
CA ALA A 150 15.90 9.34 -24.33
C ALA A 150 15.31 8.50 -25.47
N LYS A 151 15.68 7.21 -25.51
CA LYS A 151 15.21 6.24 -26.50
C LYS A 151 14.40 5.16 -25.79
N PRO A 152 13.07 5.19 -25.86
CA PRO A 152 12.26 4.11 -25.33
C PRO A 152 12.42 2.83 -26.18
N ALA A 153 12.09 1.67 -25.62
CA ALA A 153 12.13 0.39 -26.34
C ALA A 153 11.25 0.38 -27.58
N THR A 154 10.15 1.12 -27.54
CA THR A 154 9.21 1.34 -28.65
C THR A 154 8.77 2.81 -28.62
N GLY A 155 8.72 3.44 -29.78
CA GLY A 155 8.29 4.85 -29.89
C GLY A 155 9.40 5.77 -30.39
N GLU A 156 9.09 7.05 -30.40
CA GLU A 156 10.00 8.09 -30.90
C GLU A 156 11.03 8.51 -29.84
N THR A 157 12.18 8.91 -30.32
CA THR A 157 13.22 9.51 -29.47
C THR A 157 12.76 10.84 -28.90
N VAL A 158 12.93 11.01 -27.60
CA VAL A 158 12.52 12.20 -26.85
C VAL A 158 13.75 13.01 -26.46
N THR A 159 13.74 14.31 -26.76
CA THR A 159 14.77 15.24 -26.30
C THR A 159 14.31 15.95 -25.04
N TRP A 160 15.20 16.03 -24.04
CA TRP A 160 14.98 16.76 -22.81
C TRP A 160 16.14 17.72 -22.51
N ARG A 161 15.90 18.69 -21.64
CA ARG A 161 16.89 19.69 -21.23
C ARG A 161 16.84 19.90 -19.73
N LEU A 162 17.99 20.28 -19.16
CA LEU A 162 18.14 20.72 -17.79
C LEU A 162 19.09 21.90 -17.73
N LYS A 163 18.71 22.94 -16.99
CA LYS A 163 19.59 24.07 -16.64
C LYS A 163 19.63 24.22 -15.13
N SER A 164 20.74 24.63 -14.57
CA SER A 164 20.83 25.07 -13.18
C SER A 164 21.57 26.43 -13.09
N LEU A 165 21.34 27.12 -12.00
CA LEU A 165 22.04 28.35 -11.67
C LEU A 165 22.68 28.20 -10.28
N PRO A 166 24.01 28.09 -10.19
CA PRO A 166 25.00 28.10 -11.27
C PRO A 166 24.88 26.99 -12.30
N ALA A 167 25.45 27.20 -13.50
CA ALA A 167 25.36 26.21 -14.59
C ALA A 167 25.95 24.85 -14.19
N PRO A 168 25.34 23.72 -14.61
CA PRO A 168 25.84 22.41 -14.32
C PRO A 168 27.09 22.07 -15.12
N ARG A 169 27.87 21.10 -14.61
CA ARG A 169 29.05 20.56 -15.33
C ARG A 169 28.81 19.07 -15.59
N ALA A 170 29.11 18.61 -16.81
CA ALA A 170 29.12 17.16 -17.07
C ALA A 170 30.35 16.52 -16.40
N ALA A 171 30.14 15.37 -15.79
CA ALA A 171 31.22 14.51 -15.30
C ALA A 171 31.51 13.39 -16.32
N ASP A 172 30.46 12.81 -16.92
CA ASP A 172 30.49 11.83 -18.00
C ASP A 172 29.12 11.83 -18.73
N GLU A 173 28.86 10.89 -19.62
CA GLU A 173 27.61 10.79 -20.38
C GLU A 173 26.40 10.32 -19.55
N HIS A 174 26.60 9.93 -18.29
CA HIS A 174 25.57 9.48 -17.35
C HIS A 174 25.53 10.28 -16.05
N GLN A 175 26.42 11.25 -15.89
CA GLN A 175 26.54 12.02 -14.64
C GLN A 175 26.84 13.50 -14.88
N PHE A 176 26.13 14.37 -14.16
CA PHE A 176 26.40 15.80 -14.13
C PHE A 176 26.44 16.32 -12.70
N THR A 177 27.15 17.42 -12.49
CA THR A 177 27.38 18.02 -11.19
C THR A 177 26.76 19.41 -11.13
N VAL A 178 26.07 19.71 -10.05
CA VAL A 178 25.59 21.05 -9.72
C VAL A 178 26.36 21.62 -8.54
N THR A 179 26.60 22.92 -8.57
CA THR A 179 27.19 23.64 -7.44
C THR A 179 26.10 24.01 -6.44
N LEU A 180 26.35 23.76 -5.17
CA LEU A 180 25.47 24.08 -4.05
C LEU A 180 26.01 25.29 -3.30
N GLY A 181 25.17 26.33 -3.15
CA GLY A 181 25.58 27.60 -2.56
C GLY A 181 25.40 27.68 -1.03
N GLY A 182 25.00 26.60 -0.38
CA GLY A 182 24.74 26.59 1.05
C GLY A 182 23.35 27.13 1.42
N PRO A 183 23.09 27.39 2.72
CA PRO A 183 21.76 27.75 3.20
C PRO A 183 21.28 29.14 2.72
N GLU A 184 22.22 30.07 2.46
CA GLU A 184 21.90 31.45 2.09
C GLU A 184 21.82 31.66 0.57
N LYS A 185 22.29 30.69 -0.22
CA LYS A 185 22.38 30.82 -1.68
C LYS A 185 21.78 29.56 -2.36
N PRO A 186 20.47 29.51 -2.55
CA PRO A 186 19.83 28.38 -3.23
C PRO A 186 20.40 28.15 -4.64
N THR A 187 20.47 26.90 -5.04
CA THR A 187 20.75 26.50 -6.42
C THR A 187 19.42 26.24 -7.12
N TYR A 188 19.16 26.92 -8.21
CA TYR A 188 17.94 26.77 -8.98
C TYR A 188 18.10 25.76 -10.10
N LEU A 189 17.01 25.05 -10.42
CA LEU A 189 16.98 24.02 -11.45
C LEU A 189 15.69 24.16 -12.28
N VAL A 190 15.83 24.05 -13.59
CA VAL A 190 14.71 23.92 -14.53
C VAL A 190 15.00 22.75 -15.47
N ALA A 191 14.03 21.86 -15.67
CA ALA A 191 14.23 20.68 -16.51
C ALA A 191 12.91 20.22 -17.14
N GLY A 192 13.00 19.58 -18.29
CA GLY A 192 11.83 19.02 -18.95
C GLY A 192 11.95 18.90 -20.46
N PHE A 193 10.80 18.78 -21.09
CA PHE A 193 10.65 18.63 -22.54
C PHE A 193 10.26 19.99 -23.15
N GLY A 194 10.97 20.47 -24.13
CA GLY A 194 10.69 21.74 -24.80
C GLY A 194 11.54 22.91 -24.31
N GLU A 195 11.00 24.13 -24.38
CA GLU A 195 11.68 25.33 -23.95
C GLU A 195 11.64 25.46 -22.42
N LEU A 196 12.80 25.70 -21.84
CA LEU A 196 12.91 25.89 -20.40
C LEU A 196 12.67 27.36 -20.02
N PRO A 197 11.91 27.64 -18.94
CA PRO A 197 11.74 29.00 -18.44
C PRO A 197 13.04 29.59 -17.93
N SER A 198 13.09 30.92 -17.81
CA SER A 198 14.18 31.60 -17.13
C SER A 198 14.14 31.32 -15.61
N PHE A 199 15.27 31.54 -14.93
CA PHE A 199 15.35 31.41 -13.47
C PHE A 199 14.63 32.53 -12.70
N ASN A 200 14.10 33.55 -13.42
CA ASN A 200 13.39 34.64 -12.80
C ASN A 200 12.12 34.17 -12.09
N ASN A 201 11.95 34.61 -10.86
CA ASN A 201 10.76 34.34 -10.06
C ASN A 201 10.50 32.86 -9.68
N ILE A 202 11.50 31.97 -9.71
CA ILE A 202 11.31 30.57 -9.28
C ILE A 202 10.83 30.52 -7.83
N ASP A 203 11.41 31.33 -6.93
CA ASP A 203 10.97 31.37 -5.53
C ASP A 203 9.51 31.79 -5.39
N GLY A 204 9.06 32.77 -6.16
CA GLY A 204 7.66 33.18 -6.18
C GLY A 204 6.73 32.08 -6.67
N LEU A 205 7.10 31.41 -7.76
CA LEU A 205 6.33 30.29 -8.32
C LEU A 205 6.28 29.07 -7.36
N LEU A 206 7.41 28.75 -6.72
CA LEU A 206 7.44 27.69 -5.72
C LEU A 206 6.62 28.06 -4.46
N ALA A 207 6.67 29.31 -4.02
CA ALA A 207 5.87 29.79 -2.90
C ALA A 207 4.37 29.75 -3.22
N GLU A 208 3.98 30.15 -4.44
CA GLU A 208 2.60 30.05 -4.91
C GLU A 208 2.12 28.58 -4.97
N ALA A 209 2.94 27.70 -5.53
CA ALA A 209 2.65 26.26 -5.57
C ALA A 209 2.53 25.64 -4.18
N GLN A 210 3.45 25.99 -3.27
CA GLN A 210 3.38 25.57 -1.87
C GLN A 210 2.12 26.09 -1.19
N HIS A 211 1.76 27.35 -1.36
CA HIS A 211 0.55 27.92 -0.78
C HIS A 211 -0.71 27.26 -1.31
N ALA A 212 -0.76 26.96 -2.62
CA ALA A 212 -1.86 26.23 -3.23
C ALA A 212 -1.96 24.80 -2.67
N TYR A 213 -0.85 24.11 -2.50
CA TYR A 213 -0.77 22.79 -1.88
C TYR A 213 -1.26 22.84 -0.42
N GLU A 214 -0.72 23.75 0.39
CA GLU A 214 -1.10 23.91 1.80
C GLU A 214 -2.57 24.34 1.97
N GLY A 215 -3.09 25.13 1.06
CA GLY A 215 -4.51 25.53 1.05
C GLY A 215 -5.47 24.38 0.79
N ARG A 216 -5.00 23.29 0.17
CA ARG A 216 -5.78 22.05 -0.02
C ARG A 216 -5.67 21.11 1.18
N ARG A 217 -4.62 21.25 1.99
CA ARG A 217 -4.46 20.52 3.25
C ARG A 217 -5.34 21.19 4.31
N THR A 218 -5.96 20.42 5.12
CA THR A 218 -6.71 20.92 6.25
C THR A 218 -5.76 21.50 7.28
N LYS A 219 -6.02 22.74 7.69
CA LYS A 219 -5.53 23.22 8.98
C LYS A 219 -6.32 22.51 10.07
N ALA A 220 -5.92 21.28 10.30
CA ALA A 220 -6.62 20.43 11.22
C ALA A 220 -6.37 20.85 12.67
N ARG A 221 -7.35 20.61 13.51
CA ARG A 221 -7.28 20.87 14.93
C ARG A 221 -6.89 19.59 15.67
N GLY A 222 -5.82 19.65 16.44
CA GLY A 222 -5.33 18.53 17.24
C GLY A 222 -4.44 17.54 16.46
N PRO A 223 -3.87 16.54 17.15
CA PRO A 223 -2.92 15.60 16.56
C PRO A 223 -3.51 14.72 15.45
N SER A 224 -4.82 14.51 15.46
CA SER A 224 -5.52 13.72 14.42
C SER A 224 -5.90 14.52 13.18
N GLY A 225 -5.55 15.78 13.11
CA GLY A 225 -6.15 16.67 12.16
C GLY A 225 -5.67 16.55 10.72
N ASP A 226 -4.42 16.21 10.49
CA ASP A 226 -3.81 16.10 9.16
C ASP A 226 -3.87 14.67 8.58
N ILE A 227 -4.81 13.85 9.03
CA ILE A 227 -4.93 12.43 8.63
C ILE A 227 -4.93 12.26 7.11
N LEU A 228 -5.73 13.04 6.38
CA LEU A 228 -5.80 12.94 4.92
C LEU A 228 -4.50 13.36 4.26
N ALA A 229 -3.84 14.38 4.79
CA ALA A 229 -2.52 14.81 4.32
C ALA A 229 -1.46 13.72 4.58
N ALA A 230 -1.45 13.12 5.76
CA ALA A 230 -0.52 12.06 6.11
C ALA A 230 -0.69 10.81 5.22
N ILE A 231 -1.94 10.44 4.93
CA ILE A 231 -2.24 9.36 3.96
C ILE A 231 -1.71 9.73 2.58
N ALA A 232 -2.01 10.93 2.08
CA ALA A 232 -1.60 11.37 0.76
C ALA A 232 -0.06 11.43 0.63
N ASP A 233 0.65 11.98 1.60
CA ASP A 233 2.12 12.05 1.61
C ASP A 233 2.74 10.64 1.57
N ASN A 234 2.20 9.70 2.37
CA ASN A 234 2.67 8.33 2.40
C ASN A 234 2.52 7.63 1.04
N LEU A 235 1.34 7.75 0.42
CA LEU A 235 1.04 7.13 -0.86
C LEU A 235 1.80 7.76 -2.02
N ASN A 236 1.86 9.09 -2.07
CA ASN A 236 2.53 9.80 -3.15
C ASN A 236 4.04 9.54 -3.16
N ASN A 237 4.62 9.26 -2.00
CA ASN A 237 6.00 8.79 -1.94
C ASN A 237 6.20 7.43 -2.65
N SER A 238 5.18 6.62 -2.80
CA SER A 238 5.21 5.30 -3.46
C SER A 238 4.55 5.28 -4.85
N ARG A 239 4.23 6.45 -5.41
CA ARG A 239 3.70 6.59 -6.77
C ARG A 239 4.81 6.36 -7.79
N ILE A 240 4.60 5.45 -8.71
CA ILE A 240 5.57 5.04 -9.73
C ILE A 240 4.91 4.94 -11.11
N TYR A 241 5.74 5.04 -12.16
CA TYR A 241 5.33 4.63 -13.48
C TYR A 241 5.59 3.13 -13.67
N SER A 242 4.55 2.38 -14.04
CA SER A 242 4.67 0.97 -14.41
C SER A 242 4.83 0.86 -15.92
N SER A 243 6.03 0.47 -16.37
CA SER A 243 6.33 0.32 -17.79
C SER A 243 5.54 -0.81 -18.46
N ASP A 244 5.24 -1.87 -17.72
CA ASP A 244 4.48 -3.03 -18.24
C ASP A 244 3.02 -2.63 -18.53
N ASN A 245 2.44 -1.84 -17.68
CA ASN A 245 1.04 -1.39 -17.78
C ASN A 245 0.90 -0.03 -18.46
N LYS A 246 2.02 0.65 -18.73
CA LYS A 246 2.07 2.02 -19.30
C LYS A 246 1.17 3.00 -18.53
N THR A 247 1.19 2.90 -17.22
CA THR A 247 0.37 3.71 -16.33
C THR A 247 1.12 4.11 -15.08
N VAL A 248 0.58 5.09 -14.35
CA VAL A 248 1.07 5.47 -13.02
C VAL A 248 0.22 4.76 -11.98
N ALA A 249 0.87 4.07 -11.06
CA ALA A 249 0.22 3.35 -9.98
C ALA A 249 0.99 3.52 -8.67
N ILE A 250 0.43 3.04 -7.58
CA ILE A 250 1.06 3.02 -6.27
C ILE A 250 1.76 1.69 -6.07
N SER A 251 3.09 1.70 -5.95
CA SER A 251 3.86 0.57 -5.41
C SER A 251 3.63 0.47 -3.90
N VAL A 252 3.86 -0.68 -3.32
CA VAL A 252 3.68 -0.87 -1.86
C VAL A 252 4.79 -0.19 -1.05
N SER A 253 6.01 -0.19 -1.58
CA SER A 253 7.19 0.49 -1.04
C SER A 253 8.14 0.84 -2.18
N ARG A 254 8.95 1.87 -2.02
CA ARG A 254 10.01 2.21 -2.98
C ARG A 254 11.33 1.50 -2.73
N ASN A 255 11.58 1.17 -1.48
CA ASN A 255 12.87 0.67 -1.01
C ASN A 255 12.70 -0.66 -0.27
N TRP A 256 11.77 -1.49 -0.72
CA TRP A 256 11.53 -2.77 -0.07
C TRP A 256 12.82 -3.60 0.10
N GLY A 257 13.07 -4.03 1.33
CA GLY A 257 14.26 -4.78 1.68
C GLY A 257 15.56 -3.99 1.57
N ASP A 258 15.55 -2.68 1.83
CA ASP A 258 16.70 -1.77 1.70
C ASP A 258 17.34 -1.75 0.30
N SER A 259 16.64 -2.29 -0.71
CA SER A 259 17.10 -2.30 -2.09
C SER A 259 16.50 -1.11 -2.84
N PRO A 260 17.30 -0.12 -3.25
CA PRO A 260 16.82 1.03 -4.00
C PRO A 260 16.12 0.59 -5.29
N ASN A 261 14.97 1.21 -5.58
CA ASN A 261 14.18 0.98 -6.80
C ASN A 261 13.52 -0.40 -6.92
N THR A 262 13.42 -1.17 -5.84
CA THR A 262 12.48 -2.29 -5.80
C THR A 262 11.10 -1.73 -5.47
N CYS A 263 10.31 -1.45 -6.47
CA CYS A 263 8.95 -0.94 -6.33
C CYS A 263 7.95 -2.08 -6.55
N PRO A 264 7.80 -3.03 -5.63
CA PRO A 264 6.99 -4.23 -5.88
C PRO A 264 5.51 -3.93 -5.82
N TYR A 265 4.75 -4.80 -6.47
CA TYR A 265 3.35 -5.02 -6.20
C TYR A 265 3.21 -6.31 -5.39
N PHE A 266 2.82 -6.21 -4.13
CA PHE A 266 2.30 -7.35 -3.39
C PHE A 266 0.78 -7.36 -3.49
N CYS A 267 0.17 -8.54 -3.50
CA CYS A 267 -1.23 -8.71 -3.83
C CYS A 267 -2.16 -7.87 -2.93
N TRP A 268 -2.29 -8.23 -1.65
CA TRP A 268 -3.24 -7.55 -0.75
C TRP A 268 -2.84 -6.12 -0.43
N ASP A 269 -1.54 -5.84 -0.39
CA ASP A 269 -0.96 -4.51 -0.20
C ASP A 269 -1.41 -3.54 -1.30
N SER A 270 -1.37 -3.99 -2.55
CA SER A 270 -1.78 -3.16 -3.70
C SER A 270 -3.26 -2.81 -3.66
N PHE A 271 -4.13 -3.73 -3.22
CA PHE A 271 -5.54 -3.41 -3.03
C PHE A 271 -5.77 -2.42 -1.89
N PHE A 272 -5.03 -2.54 -0.79
CA PHE A 272 -5.09 -1.54 0.28
C PHE A 272 -4.52 -0.20 -0.14
N SER A 273 -3.44 -0.19 -0.90
CA SER A 273 -2.88 1.03 -1.48
C SER A 273 -3.87 1.73 -2.42
N ALA A 274 -4.57 0.96 -3.25
CA ALA A 274 -5.62 1.47 -4.13
C ALA A 274 -6.80 2.08 -3.34
N LEU A 275 -7.24 1.41 -2.27
CA LEU A 275 -8.28 1.90 -1.39
C LEU A 275 -7.90 3.24 -0.74
N LEU A 276 -6.68 3.35 -0.24
CA LEU A 276 -6.16 4.57 0.37
C LEU A 276 -6.00 5.69 -0.67
N ALA A 277 -5.44 5.39 -1.85
CA ALA A 277 -5.29 6.35 -2.94
C ALA A 277 -6.62 6.95 -3.40
N SER A 278 -7.69 6.15 -3.38
CA SER A 278 -9.03 6.59 -3.77
C SER A 278 -9.62 7.68 -2.88
N LEU A 279 -9.06 7.93 -1.69
CA LEU A 279 -9.48 9.04 -0.82
C LEU A 279 -9.18 10.39 -1.47
N ASP A 280 -8.08 10.49 -2.17
CA ASP A 280 -7.66 11.72 -2.84
C ASP A 280 -7.82 11.64 -4.36
N ASN A 281 -7.33 10.59 -4.99
CA ASN A 281 -7.35 10.39 -6.44
C ASN A 281 -7.98 9.03 -6.79
N PRO A 282 -9.27 8.98 -7.17
CA PRO A 282 -9.94 7.72 -7.50
C PRO A 282 -9.33 7.03 -8.72
N GLU A 283 -8.80 7.77 -9.70
CA GLU A 283 -8.16 7.17 -10.87
C GLU A 283 -6.86 6.47 -10.49
N MET A 284 -6.03 7.08 -9.64
CA MET A 284 -4.83 6.43 -9.11
C MET A 284 -5.17 5.11 -8.38
N GLY A 285 -6.27 5.09 -7.63
CA GLY A 285 -6.77 3.86 -7.02
C GLY A 285 -7.13 2.80 -8.07
N ARG A 286 -7.86 3.18 -9.12
CA ARG A 286 -8.24 2.27 -10.21
C ARG A 286 -7.03 1.73 -10.97
N GLU A 287 -6.08 2.60 -11.32
CA GLU A 287 -4.84 2.21 -11.99
C GLU A 287 -4.00 1.24 -11.14
N THR A 288 -3.95 1.45 -9.83
CA THR A 288 -3.26 0.52 -8.93
C THR A 288 -3.92 -0.86 -8.89
N VAL A 289 -5.27 -0.93 -8.93
CA VAL A 289 -6.00 -2.20 -9.07
C VAL A 289 -5.70 -2.86 -10.43
N ARG A 290 -5.73 -2.09 -11.52
CA ARG A 290 -5.40 -2.62 -12.87
C ARG A 290 -3.98 -3.17 -12.92
N ALA A 291 -3.04 -2.48 -12.28
CA ALA A 291 -1.64 -2.88 -12.24
C ALA A 291 -1.46 -4.27 -11.60
N ILE A 292 -2.00 -4.51 -10.41
CA ILE A 292 -1.87 -5.84 -9.79
C ILE A 292 -2.68 -6.92 -10.52
N LEU A 293 -3.88 -6.60 -10.98
CA LEU A 293 -4.72 -7.56 -11.72
C LEU A 293 -4.15 -7.91 -13.11
N SER A 294 -3.32 -7.06 -13.72
CA SER A 294 -2.65 -7.37 -14.99
C SER A 294 -1.70 -8.58 -14.90
N TYR A 295 -1.24 -8.91 -13.69
CA TYR A 295 -0.39 -10.07 -13.44
C TYR A 295 -1.17 -11.34 -13.09
N GLN A 296 -2.50 -11.31 -13.11
CA GLN A 296 -3.32 -12.48 -12.80
C GLN A 296 -3.08 -13.61 -13.80
N ALA A 297 -2.83 -14.82 -13.28
CA ALA A 297 -2.68 -16.01 -14.12
C ALA A 297 -4.03 -16.47 -14.69
N SER A 298 -3.97 -17.24 -15.78
CA SER A 298 -5.18 -17.72 -16.49
C SER A 298 -6.08 -18.66 -15.66
N ASP A 299 -5.53 -19.28 -14.62
CA ASP A 299 -6.30 -20.11 -13.66
C ASP A 299 -6.96 -19.30 -12.57
N GLY A 300 -6.61 -18.01 -12.44
CA GLY A 300 -7.18 -17.06 -11.48
C GLY A 300 -6.26 -16.64 -10.36
N LEU A 301 -5.06 -17.21 -10.22
CA LEU A 301 -4.09 -16.79 -9.22
C LEU A 301 -3.71 -15.32 -9.44
N VAL A 302 -3.94 -14.47 -8.44
CA VAL A 302 -3.32 -13.15 -8.34
C VAL A 302 -2.02 -13.33 -7.56
N PRO A 303 -0.84 -12.97 -8.14
CA PRO A 303 0.43 -13.36 -7.54
C PRO A 303 0.68 -12.64 -6.22
N ASN A 304 1.30 -13.36 -5.26
CA ASN A 304 1.78 -12.78 -4.02
C ASN A 304 2.68 -11.56 -4.29
N PHE A 305 3.61 -11.71 -5.24
CA PHE A 305 4.58 -10.70 -5.63
C PHE A 305 4.63 -10.55 -7.14
N ALA A 306 4.69 -9.31 -7.62
CA ALA A 306 4.92 -8.99 -9.02
C ALA A 306 5.83 -7.77 -9.15
N HIS A 307 6.77 -7.83 -10.09
CA HIS A 307 7.65 -6.73 -10.42
C HIS A 307 8.13 -6.86 -11.86
N TRP A 308 8.19 -5.76 -12.61
CA TRP A 308 8.52 -5.76 -14.03
C TRP A 308 9.92 -6.35 -14.37
N SER A 309 10.89 -6.27 -13.47
CA SER A 309 12.25 -6.79 -13.72
C SER A 309 12.60 -8.04 -12.92
N SER A 310 11.96 -8.26 -11.75
CA SER A 310 12.32 -9.35 -10.83
C SER A 310 11.42 -10.57 -10.95
N GLY A 311 10.34 -10.47 -11.72
CA GLY A 311 9.45 -11.58 -12.00
C GLY A 311 8.15 -11.58 -11.18
N ILE A 312 7.47 -12.72 -11.16
CA ILE A 312 6.13 -12.90 -10.60
C ILE A 312 6.11 -14.22 -9.82
N SER A 313 5.55 -14.23 -8.61
CA SER A 313 5.27 -15.50 -7.91
C SER A 313 4.12 -16.22 -8.61
N LYS A 314 4.41 -17.44 -9.11
CA LYS A 314 3.44 -18.27 -9.85
C LYS A 314 2.87 -19.41 -9.01
N ASP A 315 3.28 -19.50 -7.77
CA ASP A 315 3.07 -20.64 -6.89
C ASP A 315 2.12 -20.35 -5.73
N ARG A 316 1.86 -19.09 -5.44
CA ARG A 316 1.04 -18.62 -4.31
C ARG A 316 0.42 -17.25 -4.54
N SER A 317 -0.67 -16.99 -3.84
CA SER A 317 -1.35 -15.69 -3.78
C SER A 317 -1.11 -15.01 -2.43
N GLN A 318 -1.99 -14.12 -2.03
CA GLN A 318 -2.10 -13.50 -0.70
C GLN A 318 -3.56 -13.27 -0.33
N PRO A 319 -3.89 -12.81 0.89
CA PRO A 319 -5.26 -12.67 1.38
C PRO A 319 -6.23 -12.01 0.39
N PRO A 320 -7.41 -12.62 0.13
CA PRO A 320 -8.37 -12.10 -0.84
C PRO A 320 -9.16 -10.90 -0.28
N VAL A 321 -8.56 -9.71 -0.37
CA VAL A 321 -9.16 -8.44 0.08
C VAL A 321 -9.65 -7.56 -1.07
N GLY A 322 -9.46 -7.99 -2.31
CA GLY A 322 -9.73 -7.20 -3.50
C GLY A 322 -11.17 -6.71 -3.59
N SER A 323 -12.14 -7.60 -3.40
CA SER A 323 -13.57 -7.24 -3.50
C SER A 323 -13.99 -6.26 -2.40
N LEU A 324 -13.49 -6.41 -1.17
CA LEU A 324 -13.70 -5.43 -0.09
C LEU A 324 -13.18 -4.04 -0.50
N CYS A 325 -11.93 -3.97 -0.93
CA CYS A 325 -11.29 -2.69 -1.26
C CYS A 325 -12.01 -1.99 -2.42
N ILE A 326 -12.31 -2.73 -3.49
CA ILE A 326 -12.98 -2.20 -4.68
C ILE A 326 -14.42 -1.76 -4.36
N TRP A 327 -15.16 -2.52 -3.53
CA TRP A 327 -16.48 -2.11 -3.08
C TRP A 327 -16.44 -0.79 -2.30
N LYS A 328 -15.50 -0.64 -1.36
CA LYS A 328 -15.33 0.61 -0.60
C LYS A 328 -14.88 1.78 -1.49
N MET A 329 -14.06 1.54 -2.50
CA MET A 329 -13.73 2.55 -3.51
C MET A 329 -14.99 2.99 -4.27
N HIS A 330 -15.82 2.04 -4.71
CA HIS A 330 -17.09 2.33 -5.39
C HIS A 330 -18.08 3.09 -4.51
N GLN A 331 -18.17 2.77 -3.22
CA GLN A 331 -19.03 3.53 -2.29
C GLN A 331 -18.63 5.00 -2.18
N ARG A 332 -17.31 5.29 -2.23
CA ARG A 332 -16.78 6.66 -2.22
C ARG A 332 -16.93 7.37 -3.56
N TRP A 333 -16.58 6.68 -4.62
CA TRP A 333 -16.62 7.16 -6.00
C TRP A 333 -17.37 6.16 -6.88
N PRO A 334 -18.71 6.27 -6.97
CA PRO A 334 -19.50 5.33 -7.74
C PRO A 334 -19.05 5.26 -9.21
N ASP A 335 -18.66 4.06 -9.63
CA ASP A 335 -18.21 3.77 -10.99
C ASP A 335 -18.60 2.31 -11.33
N LEU A 336 -19.71 2.16 -12.05
CA LEU A 336 -20.22 0.85 -12.45
C LEU A 336 -19.41 0.25 -13.60
N ASP A 337 -18.77 1.06 -14.42
CA ASP A 337 -17.98 0.57 -15.53
C ASP A 337 -16.68 -0.03 -15.03
N PHE A 338 -16.04 0.60 -14.04
CA PHE A 338 -14.89 0.00 -13.36
C PHE A 338 -15.26 -1.31 -12.64
N LEU A 339 -16.42 -1.37 -11.97
CA LEU A 339 -16.87 -2.64 -11.38
C LEU A 339 -17.07 -3.73 -12.44
N ARG A 340 -17.67 -3.41 -13.60
CA ARG A 340 -17.85 -4.37 -14.70
C ARG A 340 -16.51 -4.84 -15.27
N GLU A 341 -15.54 -3.93 -15.37
CA GLU A 341 -14.18 -4.21 -15.85
C GLU A 341 -13.47 -5.26 -14.98
N VAL A 342 -13.43 -5.05 -13.66
CA VAL A 342 -12.61 -5.86 -12.75
C VAL A 342 -13.34 -7.10 -12.21
N TYR A 343 -14.66 -7.14 -12.28
CA TYR A 343 -15.47 -8.24 -11.73
C TYR A 343 -15.06 -9.64 -12.24
N PRO A 344 -14.81 -9.86 -13.55
CA PRO A 344 -14.42 -11.20 -14.02
C PRO A 344 -13.13 -11.71 -13.37
N GLN A 345 -12.16 -10.84 -13.15
CA GLN A 345 -10.88 -11.17 -12.55
C GLN A 345 -11.03 -11.48 -11.05
N LEU A 346 -11.82 -10.68 -10.33
CA LEU A 346 -12.13 -10.94 -8.91
C LEU A 346 -12.88 -12.27 -8.74
N ALA A 347 -13.88 -12.53 -9.57
CA ALA A 347 -14.65 -13.77 -9.56
C ALA A 347 -13.76 -14.99 -9.84
N LEU A 348 -12.82 -14.86 -10.78
CA LEU A 348 -11.88 -15.92 -11.11
C LEU A 348 -10.90 -16.17 -9.95
N TRP A 349 -10.40 -15.11 -9.28
CA TRP A 349 -9.54 -15.22 -8.11
C TRP A 349 -10.25 -15.88 -6.92
N ASN A 350 -11.51 -15.49 -6.63
CA ASN A 350 -12.31 -16.14 -5.59
C ASN A 350 -12.47 -17.65 -5.86
N SER A 351 -12.74 -18.03 -7.11
CA SER A 351 -12.89 -19.44 -7.48
C SER A 351 -11.57 -20.20 -7.43
N TRP A 352 -10.44 -19.54 -7.67
CA TRP A 352 -9.10 -20.15 -7.61
C TRP A 352 -8.81 -20.69 -6.20
N TRP A 353 -9.17 -19.97 -5.14
CA TRP A 353 -8.97 -20.41 -3.77
C TRP A 353 -9.64 -21.76 -3.49
N MET A 354 -10.89 -21.91 -3.91
CA MET A 354 -11.62 -23.17 -3.72
C MET A 354 -11.07 -24.33 -4.55
N LYS A 355 -10.42 -24.05 -5.67
CA LYS A 355 -9.79 -25.08 -6.51
C LYS A 355 -8.40 -25.45 -6.00
N ALA A 356 -7.61 -24.46 -5.60
CA ALA A 356 -6.19 -24.62 -5.29
C ALA A 356 -5.92 -24.88 -3.80
N ARG A 357 -6.83 -24.46 -2.90
CA ARG A 357 -6.60 -24.41 -1.45
C ARG A 357 -7.69 -25.14 -0.64
N ASN A 358 -8.45 -26.02 -1.26
CA ASN A 358 -9.44 -26.90 -0.61
C ASN A 358 -9.01 -28.36 -0.80
N ALA A 359 -7.87 -28.74 -0.22
CA ALA A 359 -7.23 -30.03 -0.45
C ALA A 359 -8.09 -31.23 -0.04
N ARG A 360 -8.99 -31.04 0.95
CA ARG A 360 -9.89 -32.10 1.43
C ARG A 360 -11.24 -32.14 0.72
N ASN A 361 -11.52 -31.17 -0.10
CA ASN A 361 -12.82 -30.99 -0.74
C ASN A 361 -14.01 -30.96 0.26
N ASP A 362 -13.75 -30.47 1.48
CA ASP A 362 -14.75 -30.33 2.57
C ASP A 362 -15.21 -28.88 2.72
N GLY A 363 -14.69 -27.99 1.89
CA GLY A 363 -15.03 -26.57 1.83
C GLY A 363 -14.36 -25.72 2.88
N LEU A 364 -13.38 -26.24 3.61
CA LEU A 364 -12.43 -25.44 4.41
C LEU A 364 -11.14 -25.25 3.65
N LEU A 365 -10.51 -24.10 3.83
CA LEU A 365 -9.33 -23.68 3.07
C LEU A 365 -8.05 -23.78 3.91
N GLN A 366 -6.96 -24.05 3.22
CA GLN A 366 -5.62 -24.17 3.77
C GLN A 366 -4.67 -23.25 3.00
N TRP A 367 -3.76 -22.59 3.70
CA TRP A 367 -2.65 -21.87 3.06
C TRP A 367 -1.72 -22.84 2.33
N GLY A 368 -1.05 -22.39 1.28
CA GLY A 368 -0.24 -23.31 0.50
C GLY A 368 0.65 -22.65 -0.56
N THR A 369 1.34 -23.52 -1.30
CA THR A 369 2.19 -23.18 -2.44
C THR A 369 2.37 -24.39 -3.32
N SER A 370 2.48 -24.20 -4.63
CA SER A 370 2.75 -25.32 -5.54
C SER A 370 4.19 -25.87 -5.41
N THR A 371 5.09 -25.17 -4.72
CA THR A 371 6.47 -25.64 -4.47
C THR A 371 6.59 -26.67 -3.35
N GLY A 372 5.56 -26.82 -2.51
CA GLY A 372 5.56 -27.71 -1.34
C GLY A 372 6.46 -27.22 -0.17
N LYS A 373 6.96 -26.01 -0.20
CA LYS A 373 7.78 -25.44 0.86
C LYS A 373 6.94 -24.70 1.89
N LEU A 374 7.10 -25.02 3.16
CA LEU A 374 6.32 -24.44 4.24
C LEU A 374 6.48 -22.92 4.35
N GLU A 375 7.69 -22.42 4.20
CA GLU A 375 8.01 -21.00 4.19
C GLU A 375 7.19 -20.22 3.14
N TYR A 376 7.05 -20.74 1.94
CA TYR A 376 6.28 -20.10 0.88
C TYR A 376 4.76 -20.20 1.10
N ALA A 377 4.31 -21.22 1.81
CA ALA A 377 2.92 -21.30 2.25
C ALA A 377 2.63 -20.30 3.39
N GLN A 378 3.64 -19.95 4.20
CA GLN A 378 3.56 -18.87 5.18
C GLN A 378 3.49 -17.51 4.49
N ASP A 379 4.32 -17.25 3.47
CA ASP A 379 4.23 -16.02 2.67
C ASP A 379 2.83 -15.81 2.06
N GLU A 380 2.12 -16.90 1.69
CA GLU A 380 0.74 -16.79 1.16
C GLU A 380 -0.23 -16.23 2.20
N THR A 381 0.05 -16.37 3.50
CA THR A 381 -0.78 -15.75 4.56
C THR A 381 -0.73 -14.23 4.55
N GLY A 382 0.29 -13.64 3.90
CA GLY A 382 0.62 -12.24 3.97
C GLY A 382 1.36 -11.86 5.26
N TRP A 383 1.61 -12.81 6.14
CA TRP A 383 2.37 -12.66 7.39
C TRP A 383 3.58 -13.60 7.34
N ASP A 384 4.65 -13.20 6.68
CA ASP A 384 5.74 -14.09 6.21
C ASP A 384 6.32 -15.00 7.31
N ASP A 385 6.71 -14.45 8.46
CA ASP A 385 7.14 -15.20 9.64
C ASP A 385 6.00 -15.36 10.67
N THR A 386 4.81 -15.70 10.20
CA THR A 386 3.59 -15.69 10.99
C THR A 386 3.69 -16.48 12.30
N PRO A 387 3.37 -15.84 13.45
CA PRO A 387 3.33 -16.56 14.73
C PRO A 387 2.26 -17.66 14.79
N GLN A 388 1.29 -17.64 13.88
CA GLN A 388 0.24 -18.67 13.86
C GLN A 388 0.81 -20.08 13.73
N PHE A 389 1.88 -20.25 12.94
CA PHE A 389 2.45 -21.56 12.59
C PHE A 389 3.88 -21.76 13.10
N GLU A 390 4.57 -20.69 13.44
CA GLU A 390 5.96 -20.78 13.87
C GLU A 390 6.11 -21.58 15.17
N GLY A 391 7.02 -22.56 15.16
CA GLY A 391 7.27 -23.44 16.30
C GLY A 391 6.10 -24.33 16.71
N VAL A 392 5.01 -24.35 15.93
CA VAL A 392 3.86 -25.23 16.21
C VAL A 392 4.18 -26.64 15.71
N THR A 393 4.35 -27.56 16.66
CA THR A 393 4.68 -28.97 16.34
C THR A 393 3.60 -29.59 15.46
N GLY A 394 4.04 -30.23 14.37
CA GLY A 394 3.18 -30.98 13.46
C GLY A 394 2.63 -30.19 12.29
N VAL A 395 2.83 -28.85 12.22
CA VAL A 395 2.52 -28.10 11.01
C VAL A 395 3.49 -28.48 9.89
N ARG A 396 2.95 -28.86 8.75
CA ARG A 396 3.74 -29.29 7.58
C ARG A 396 2.94 -29.15 6.29
N MET A 397 3.63 -29.24 5.18
CA MET A 397 2.99 -29.34 3.87
C MET A 397 2.46 -30.76 3.61
N VAL A 398 1.27 -30.85 3.01
CA VAL A 398 0.70 -32.06 2.44
C VAL A 398 0.28 -31.73 1.01
N GLY A 399 1.09 -32.17 0.06
CA GLY A 399 0.97 -31.71 -1.32
C GLY A 399 1.25 -30.21 -1.43
N SER A 400 0.33 -29.46 -1.99
CA SER A 400 0.43 -28.01 -2.21
C SER A 400 -0.18 -27.16 -1.08
N THR A 401 -0.65 -27.76 0.03
CA THR A 401 -1.28 -27.02 1.14
C THR A 401 -0.68 -27.42 2.50
N MET A 402 -0.82 -26.54 3.48
CA MET A 402 -0.57 -26.89 4.88
C MET A 402 -1.61 -27.91 5.36
N ASN A 403 -1.24 -28.73 6.35
CA ASN A 403 -2.15 -29.67 7.00
C ASN A 403 -3.08 -29.02 8.06
N VAL A 404 -3.43 -27.76 7.84
CA VAL A 404 -4.22 -26.93 8.76
C VAL A 404 -5.35 -26.22 8.02
N ASN A 405 -6.57 -26.42 8.47
CA ASN A 405 -7.70 -25.58 8.05
C ASN A 405 -7.52 -24.20 8.69
N ALA A 406 -7.32 -23.19 7.86
CA ALA A 406 -6.93 -21.84 8.26
C ALA A 406 -8.16 -20.98 8.57
N VAL A 407 -8.32 -20.55 9.82
CA VAL A 407 -9.45 -19.73 10.25
C VAL A 407 -9.49 -18.38 9.55
N ASP A 408 -8.36 -17.79 9.36
CA ASP A 408 -8.16 -16.50 8.68
C ASP A 408 -8.51 -16.61 7.19
N LEU A 409 -7.94 -17.57 6.46
CA LEU A 409 -8.23 -17.74 5.03
C LEU A 409 -9.72 -18.05 4.78
N CYS A 410 -10.33 -18.94 5.59
CA CYS A 410 -11.75 -19.22 5.48
C CYS A 410 -12.60 -17.96 5.70
N SER A 411 -12.23 -17.13 6.67
CA SER A 411 -12.93 -15.89 6.97
C SER A 411 -12.75 -14.83 5.87
N LEU A 412 -11.54 -14.69 5.37
CA LEU A 412 -11.22 -13.75 4.28
C LEU A 412 -11.90 -14.15 2.98
N TRP A 413 -11.92 -15.44 2.66
CA TRP A 413 -12.65 -15.94 1.49
C TRP A 413 -14.17 -15.71 1.61
N ALA A 414 -14.73 -15.93 2.78
CA ALA A 414 -16.15 -15.65 3.03
C ALA A 414 -16.46 -14.15 2.92
N MET A 415 -15.59 -13.30 3.45
CA MET A 415 -15.67 -11.85 3.28
C MET A 415 -15.61 -11.44 1.79
N ASP A 416 -14.68 -12.01 1.04
CA ASP A 416 -14.53 -11.72 -0.40
C ASP A 416 -15.79 -12.14 -1.17
N ALA A 417 -16.35 -13.32 -0.90
CA ALA A 417 -17.63 -13.77 -1.47
C ALA A 417 -18.79 -12.81 -1.12
N TYR A 418 -18.83 -12.31 0.11
CA TYR A 418 -19.82 -11.31 0.51
C TYR A 418 -19.73 -10.04 -0.35
N TYR A 419 -18.54 -9.45 -0.48
CA TYR A 419 -18.37 -8.23 -1.26
C TYR A 419 -18.51 -8.47 -2.77
N LEU A 420 -18.12 -9.64 -3.29
CA LEU A 420 -18.45 -10.04 -4.66
C LEU A 420 -19.96 -10.10 -4.89
N SER A 421 -20.75 -10.51 -3.90
CA SER A 421 -22.21 -10.51 -4.02
C SER A 421 -22.77 -9.10 -4.17
N LEU A 422 -22.19 -8.12 -3.49
CA LEU A 422 -22.59 -6.71 -3.59
C LEU A 422 -22.19 -6.12 -4.95
N ILE A 423 -20.96 -6.38 -5.39
CA ILE A 423 -20.46 -5.96 -6.72
C ILE A 423 -21.32 -6.57 -7.82
N ALA A 424 -21.58 -7.88 -7.78
CA ALA A 424 -22.43 -8.56 -8.76
C ALA A 424 -23.85 -7.99 -8.82
N ALA A 425 -24.45 -7.71 -7.67
CA ALA A 425 -25.76 -7.07 -7.60
C ALA A 425 -25.76 -5.67 -8.22
N ALA A 426 -24.74 -4.84 -7.92
CA ALA A 426 -24.62 -3.49 -8.44
C ALA A 426 -24.48 -3.44 -9.96
N ILE A 427 -23.79 -4.42 -10.57
CA ILE A 427 -23.63 -4.51 -12.04
C ILE A 427 -24.74 -5.35 -12.73
N GLY A 428 -25.80 -5.74 -12.01
CA GLY A 428 -26.95 -6.45 -12.54
C GLY A 428 -26.80 -7.97 -12.70
N ARG A 429 -25.76 -8.59 -12.15
CA ARG A 429 -25.51 -10.04 -12.19
C ARG A 429 -26.17 -10.74 -10.99
N HIS A 430 -27.48 -10.74 -10.97
CA HIS A 430 -28.26 -11.20 -9.82
C HIS A 430 -28.10 -12.68 -9.47
N ASP A 431 -27.85 -13.55 -10.44
CA ASP A 431 -27.60 -14.98 -10.19
C ASP A 431 -26.27 -15.19 -9.48
N ASP A 432 -25.22 -14.50 -9.95
CA ASP A 432 -23.93 -14.52 -9.31
C ASP A 432 -24.00 -13.94 -7.88
N ALA A 433 -24.74 -12.85 -7.71
CA ALA A 433 -24.96 -12.24 -6.40
C ALA A 433 -25.60 -13.23 -5.42
N ARG A 434 -26.61 -14.00 -5.85
CA ARG A 434 -27.23 -15.06 -5.04
C ARG A 434 -26.25 -16.18 -4.72
N LYS A 435 -25.49 -16.65 -5.73
CA LYS A 435 -24.47 -17.68 -5.55
C LYS A 435 -23.44 -17.26 -4.49
N TYR A 436 -22.85 -16.07 -4.59
CA TYR A 436 -21.85 -15.61 -3.63
C TYR A 436 -22.41 -15.41 -2.22
N ARG A 437 -23.67 -15.00 -2.07
CA ARG A 437 -24.33 -14.97 -0.76
C ARG A 437 -24.49 -16.37 -0.15
N GLN A 438 -24.80 -17.37 -0.97
CA GLN A 438 -24.87 -18.76 -0.55
C GLN A 438 -23.48 -19.29 -0.15
N ASP A 439 -22.46 -18.99 -0.93
CA ASP A 439 -21.08 -19.38 -0.65
C ASP A 439 -20.58 -18.78 0.67
N HIS A 440 -20.83 -17.48 0.90
CA HIS A 440 -20.57 -16.79 2.15
C HIS A 440 -21.27 -17.48 3.34
N ALA A 441 -22.57 -17.73 3.24
CA ALA A 441 -23.34 -18.36 4.31
C ALA A 441 -22.84 -19.77 4.60
N ALA A 442 -22.51 -20.54 3.56
CA ALA A 442 -22.00 -21.90 3.70
C ALA A 442 -20.62 -21.93 4.38
N MET A 443 -19.72 -21.01 4.03
CA MET A 443 -18.42 -20.91 4.69
C MET A 443 -18.58 -20.49 6.16
N ASN A 444 -19.43 -19.51 6.47
CA ASN A 444 -19.71 -19.09 7.85
C ASN A 444 -20.26 -20.24 8.70
N ALA A 445 -21.13 -21.07 8.13
CA ALA A 445 -21.62 -22.28 8.82
C ALA A 445 -20.48 -23.27 9.14
N ARG A 446 -19.54 -23.48 8.20
CA ARG A 446 -18.33 -24.30 8.42
C ARG A 446 -17.40 -23.72 9.48
N ILE A 447 -17.12 -22.41 9.42
CA ILE A 447 -16.34 -21.70 10.44
C ILE A 447 -16.94 -21.92 11.83
N ASN A 448 -18.25 -21.72 11.97
CA ASN A 448 -18.95 -21.86 13.23
C ASN A 448 -18.96 -23.30 13.78
N THR A 449 -19.02 -24.31 12.91
CA THR A 449 -19.15 -25.71 13.33
C THR A 449 -17.79 -26.41 13.46
N LYS A 450 -16.77 -25.98 12.75
CA LYS A 450 -15.48 -26.69 12.64
C LYS A 450 -14.30 -25.95 13.26
N LEU A 451 -14.35 -24.60 13.32
CA LEU A 451 -13.24 -23.78 13.75
C LEU A 451 -13.49 -23.02 15.07
N TRP A 452 -14.66 -23.14 15.65
CA TRP A 452 -14.95 -22.60 16.99
C TRP A 452 -14.36 -23.49 18.07
N ASN A 453 -13.49 -22.94 18.91
CA ASN A 453 -12.97 -23.61 20.12
C ASN A 453 -13.79 -23.14 21.32
N GLU A 454 -14.62 -24.05 21.86
CA GLU A 454 -15.51 -23.73 22.96
C GLU A 454 -14.78 -23.45 24.27
N GLU A 455 -13.67 -24.14 24.51
CA GLU A 455 -12.87 -23.99 25.71
C GLU A 455 -12.20 -22.60 25.77
N LEU A 456 -11.55 -22.19 24.69
CA LEU A 456 -10.91 -20.88 24.59
C LEU A 456 -11.89 -19.74 24.37
N GLY A 457 -13.07 -20.00 23.83
CA GLY A 457 -14.07 -18.99 23.50
C GLY A 457 -13.70 -18.14 22.28
N VAL A 458 -12.98 -18.71 21.34
CA VAL A 458 -12.50 -18.03 20.14
C VAL A 458 -12.38 -19.00 18.96
N TYR A 459 -12.34 -18.49 17.76
CA TYR A 459 -12.12 -19.28 16.57
C TYR A 459 -10.64 -19.59 16.38
N CYS A 460 -10.31 -20.83 16.05
CA CYS A 460 -8.94 -21.30 15.90
C CYS A 460 -8.77 -22.09 14.61
N SER A 461 -7.60 -21.98 13.99
CA SER A 461 -7.18 -22.91 12.95
C SER A 461 -7.10 -24.32 13.51
N ARG A 462 -7.30 -25.34 12.65
CA ARG A 462 -7.46 -26.73 13.10
C ARG A 462 -6.73 -27.69 12.19
N PHE A 463 -5.94 -28.59 12.77
CA PHE A 463 -5.31 -29.65 12.01
C PHE A 463 -6.36 -30.57 11.38
N TRP A 464 -6.24 -30.81 10.08
CA TRP A 464 -7.00 -31.82 9.38
C TRP A 464 -6.17 -33.12 9.21
N ASP A 465 -4.87 -33.02 9.15
CA ASP A 465 -3.92 -34.12 9.15
C ASP A 465 -2.65 -33.68 9.91
N LYS A 466 -2.41 -34.28 11.05
CA LYS A 466 -1.21 -34.04 11.85
C LYS A 466 -0.10 -35.08 11.62
N GLY A 467 -0.44 -36.20 10.95
CA GLY A 467 0.49 -37.29 10.65
C GLY A 467 0.78 -38.24 11.81
N ASP A 468 0.28 -37.94 12.99
CA ASP A 468 0.47 -38.71 14.22
C ASP A 468 -0.87 -39.24 14.85
N GLY A 469 -1.95 -39.19 14.09
CA GLY A 469 -3.28 -39.59 14.55
C GLY A 469 -4.02 -38.54 15.38
N THR A 470 -3.46 -37.34 15.55
CA THR A 470 -4.10 -36.24 16.33
C THR A 470 -4.83 -35.21 15.45
N ALA A 471 -5.32 -35.64 14.30
CA ALA A 471 -6.16 -34.82 13.42
C ALA A 471 -7.35 -34.24 14.18
N GLY A 472 -7.66 -32.97 13.90
CA GLY A 472 -8.78 -32.29 14.54
C GLY A 472 -8.41 -31.48 15.79
N GLN A 473 -7.15 -31.46 16.23
CA GLN A 473 -6.69 -30.55 17.28
C GLN A 473 -6.64 -29.12 16.81
N PHE A 474 -6.99 -28.18 17.69
CA PHE A 474 -6.89 -26.75 17.42
C PHE A 474 -5.46 -26.22 17.61
N LEU A 475 -5.10 -25.21 16.82
CA LEU A 475 -3.96 -24.36 17.09
C LEU A 475 -4.41 -23.31 18.12
N THR A 476 -3.82 -23.35 19.30
CA THR A 476 -4.31 -22.55 20.45
C THR A 476 -3.54 -21.26 20.68
N ARG A 477 -2.49 -20.99 19.89
CA ARG A 477 -1.81 -19.68 19.92
C ARG A 477 -2.74 -18.59 19.46
N LEU A 478 -2.89 -17.54 20.28
CA LEU A 478 -3.80 -16.45 20.00
C LEU A 478 -3.09 -15.35 19.19
N THR A 479 -3.67 -15.04 18.05
CA THR A 479 -3.27 -13.98 17.13
C THR A 479 -4.51 -13.22 16.66
N PRO A 480 -4.41 -12.04 16.05
CA PRO A 480 -5.56 -11.35 15.43
C PRO A 480 -6.31 -12.17 14.37
N ALA A 481 -5.70 -13.19 13.77
CA ALA A 481 -6.36 -14.11 12.85
C ALA A 481 -7.59 -14.81 13.50
N ASN A 482 -7.56 -15.02 14.82
CA ASN A 482 -8.67 -15.56 15.58
C ASN A 482 -9.91 -14.63 15.62
N PHE A 483 -9.74 -13.35 15.29
CA PHE A 483 -10.79 -12.33 15.25
C PHE A 483 -11.39 -12.14 13.85
N TYR A 484 -10.77 -12.70 12.82
CA TYR A 484 -11.24 -12.55 11.43
C TYR A 484 -12.65 -13.10 11.16
N PRO A 485 -13.17 -14.11 11.87
CA PRO A 485 -14.59 -14.48 11.74
C PRO A 485 -15.59 -13.35 12.01
N LEU A 486 -15.22 -12.31 12.77
CA LEU A 486 -16.03 -11.10 12.93
C LEU A 486 -16.19 -10.34 11.60
N ILE A 487 -15.18 -10.36 10.74
CA ILE A 487 -15.16 -9.60 9.47
C ILE A 487 -16.19 -10.18 8.51
N CYS A 488 -16.23 -11.51 8.39
CA CYS A 488 -17.17 -12.21 7.51
C CYS A 488 -18.54 -12.47 8.15
N GLN A 489 -18.81 -11.92 9.34
CA GLN A 489 -20.10 -12.04 10.02
C GLN A 489 -20.45 -13.50 10.42
N ALA A 490 -19.45 -14.33 10.71
CA ALA A 490 -19.68 -15.71 11.10
C ALA A 490 -20.29 -15.86 12.51
N PRO A 491 -19.82 -15.14 13.57
CA PRO A 491 -20.31 -15.36 14.93
C PRO A 491 -21.73 -14.82 15.16
N ASP A 492 -22.48 -15.52 15.98
CA ASP A 492 -23.62 -14.95 16.67
C ASP A 492 -23.20 -13.95 17.77
N ALA A 493 -24.17 -13.28 18.40
CA ALA A 493 -23.88 -12.25 19.41
C ALA A 493 -23.13 -12.80 20.64
N ALA A 494 -23.42 -14.07 21.04
CA ALA A 494 -22.78 -14.68 22.20
C ALA A 494 -21.31 -15.00 21.94
N ARG A 495 -20.99 -15.58 20.79
CA ARG A 495 -19.62 -15.85 20.36
C ARG A 495 -18.85 -14.56 20.10
N ALA A 496 -19.46 -13.58 19.41
CA ALA A 496 -18.84 -12.27 19.18
C ALA A 496 -18.45 -11.60 20.50
N LYS A 497 -19.29 -11.65 21.52
CA LYS A 497 -18.99 -11.12 22.85
C LYS A 497 -17.76 -11.78 23.47
N ARG A 498 -17.62 -13.11 23.36
CA ARG A 498 -16.46 -13.86 23.88
C ARG A 498 -15.16 -13.47 23.13
N VAL A 499 -15.23 -13.42 21.81
CA VAL A 499 -14.11 -13.00 20.96
C VAL A 499 -13.66 -11.57 21.30
N LEU A 500 -14.60 -10.63 21.42
CA LEU A 500 -14.30 -9.25 21.78
C LEU A 500 -13.72 -9.13 23.20
N ALA A 501 -14.12 -9.97 24.14
CA ALA A 501 -13.56 -9.99 25.49
C ALA A 501 -12.06 -10.35 25.48
N ILE A 502 -11.64 -11.31 24.65
CA ILE A 502 -10.23 -11.67 24.46
C ILE A 502 -9.47 -10.52 23.77
N MET A 503 -10.04 -9.94 22.73
CA MET A 503 -9.43 -8.84 21.99
C MET A 503 -9.22 -7.60 22.88
N THR A 504 -10.16 -7.31 23.78
CA THR A 504 -10.11 -6.15 24.66
C THR A 504 -9.43 -6.39 26.02
N ASP A 505 -8.91 -7.60 26.23
CA ASP A 505 -8.10 -7.93 27.43
C ASP A 505 -6.73 -7.24 27.37
N PRO A 506 -6.42 -6.31 28.31
CA PRO A 506 -5.13 -5.62 28.31
C PRO A 506 -3.94 -6.53 28.50
N THR A 507 -4.12 -7.70 29.11
CA THR A 507 -3.06 -8.70 29.26
C THR A 507 -2.81 -9.51 27.99
N GLN A 508 -3.64 -9.35 26.95
CA GLN A 508 -3.53 -10.08 25.68
C GLN A 508 -3.29 -9.14 24.48
N PHE A 509 -4.32 -8.38 24.07
CA PHE A 509 -4.22 -7.57 22.86
C PHE A 509 -4.42 -6.07 23.09
N TRP A 510 -5.11 -5.66 24.18
CA TRP A 510 -5.52 -4.28 24.41
C TRP A 510 -4.55 -3.50 25.28
N GLY A 511 -3.33 -3.29 24.80
CA GLY A 511 -2.34 -2.44 25.48
C GLY A 511 -2.48 -0.95 25.12
N ASP A 512 -1.45 -0.15 25.39
CA ASP A 512 -1.38 1.25 24.97
C ASP A 512 -1.44 1.33 23.44
N TRP A 513 -0.73 0.45 22.78
CA TRP A 513 -0.74 0.26 21.33
C TRP A 513 -1.40 -1.06 20.97
N ILE A 514 -2.23 -1.08 19.92
CA ILE A 514 -3.06 -2.22 19.50
C ILE A 514 -3.02 -2.41 17.98
N LEU A 515 -3.36 -3.61 17.49
CA LEU A 515 -3.31 -4.94 18.11
C LEU A 515 -1.98 -5.59 17.77
N PRO A 516 -1.26 -6.18 18.71
CA PRO A 516 -0.05 -6.95 18.37
C PRO A 516 -0.43 -8.22 17.59
N THR A 517 0.46 -8.69 16.75
CA THR A 517 0.26 -9.88 15.91
C THR A 517 0.21 -11.20 16.67
N VAL A 518 0.57 -11.19 17.94
CA VAL A 518 0.41 -12.32 18.87
C VAL A 518 0.07 -11.80 20.27
N SER A 519 -0.64 -12.62 21.05
CA SER A 519 -1.00 -12.27 22.42
C SER A 519 0.24 -11.89 23.25
N ARG A 520 0.11 -10.86 24.12
CA ARG A 520 1.15 -10.42 25.05
C ARG A 520 1.60 -11.52 26.04
N LYS A 521 0.80 -12.58 26.18
CA LYS A 521 1.11 -13.77 26.99
C LYS A 521 1.99 -14.78 26.26
N ASP A 522 2.11 -14.67 24.94
CA ASP A 522 2.95 -15.59 24.16
C ASP A 522 4.42 -15.15 24.19
N PRO A 523 5.36 -16.07 24.31
CA PRO A 523 6.80 -15.75 24.31
C PRO A 523 7.27 -15.00 23.06
N LEU A 524 6.66 -15.23 21.89
CA LEU A 524 7.00 -14.54 20.64
C LEU A 524 6.68 -13.04 20.69
N PHE A 525 5.79 -12.61 21.58
CA PHE A 525 5.47 -11.19 21.76
C PHE A 525 6.71 -10.34 22.10
N LEU A 526 7.63 -10.88 22.87
CA LEU A 526 8.84 -10.17 23.30
C LEU A 526 9.85 -9.94 22.18
N GLY A 527 9.70 -10.65 21.07
CA GLY A 527 10.57 -10.49 19.90
C GLY A 527 10.51 -9.10 19.28
N GLN A 528 9.32 -8.51 19.20
CA GLN A 528 9.05 -7.18 18.61
C GLN A 528 9.78 -6.99 17.27
N THR A 529 9.79 -8.05 16.47
CA THR A 529 10.46 -8.08 15.17
C THR A 529 9.48 -8.60 14.13
N TYR A 530 9.38 -7.93 13.02
CA TYR A 530 8.55 -8.27 11.87
C TYR A 530 7.12 -8.65 12.32
N TRP A 531 6.65 -9.91 12.14
CA TRP A 531 5.30 -10.33 12.58
C TRP A 531 5.23 -10.84 14.04
N HIS A 532 6.28 -10.74 14.83
CA HIS A 532 6.32 -11.19 16.23
C HIS A 532 6.01 -10.06 17.21
N GLY A 533 4.75 -9.87 17.54
CA GLY A 533 4.28 -8.91 18.53
C GLY A 533 4.21 -7.45 18.07
N THR A 534 4.51 -7.17 16.82
CA THR A 534 4.39 -5.83 16.22
C THR A 534 2.94 -5.54 15.78
N ILE A 535 2.65 -4.29 15.43
CA ILE A 535 1.34 -3.83 14.99
C ILE A 535 1.38 -3.52 13.51
N TRP A 536 0.38 -4.01 12.76
CA TRP A 536 0.30 -3.88 11.31
C TRP A 536 -1.03 -3.23 10.88
N GLY A 537 -0.92 -2.23 10.01
CA GLY A 537 -2.08 -1.50 9.50
C GLY A 537 -3.17 -2.41 8.88
N PRO A 538 -2.84 -3.33 7.96
CA PRO A 538 -3.82 -4.21 7.33
C PRO A 538 -4.56 -5.13 8.32
N VAL A 539 -3.85 -5.69 9.29
CA VAL A 539 -4.45 -6.55 10.33
C VAL A 539 -5.46 -5.77 11.15
N ASN A 540 -5.05 -4.57 11.63
CA ASN A 540 -5.91 -3.70 12.43
C ASN A 540 -7.11 -3.22 11.63
N TYR A 541 -6.92 -2.84 10.37
CA TYR A 541 -8.02 -2.40 9.50
C TYR A 541 -9.04 -3.51 9.27
N LEU A 542 -8.59 -4.73 8.97
CA LEU A 542 -9.48 -5.87 8.80
C LEU A 542 -10.25 -6.17 10.09
N VAL A 543 -9.57 -6.27 11.23
CA VAL A 543 -10.25 -6.50 12.52
C VAL A 543 -11.26 -5.40 12.83
N PHE A 544 -10.93 -4.13 12.51
CA PHE A 544 -11.84 -3.00 12.73
C PHE A 544 -13.14 -3.12 11.92
N GLN A 545 -13.13 -3.75 10.73
CA GLN A 545 -14.37 -4.03 9.98
C GLN A 545 -15.35 -4.91 10.79
N GLY A 546 -14.81 -5.88 11.54
CA GLY A 546 -15.60 -6.69 12.46
C GLY A 546 -15.99 -5.92 13.73
N VAL A 547 -15.08 -5.14 14.29
CA VAL A 547 -15.32 -4.28 15.47
C VAL A 547 -16.49 -3.32 15.23
N LYS A 548 -16.59 -2.71 14.06
CA LYS A 548 -17.72 -1.84 13.69
C LYS A 548 -19.08 -2.54 13.78
N ARG A 549 -19.13 -3.84 13.57
CA ARG A 549 -20.38 -4.62 13.53
C ARG A 549 -20.82 -5.13 14.90
N TYR A 550 -19.87 -5.47 15.76
CA TYR A 550 -20.15 -6.23 16.98
C TYR A 550 -19.79 -5.51 18.28
N ALA A 551 -18.88 -4.56 18.24
CA ALA A 551 -18.40 -3.90 19.45
C ALA A 551 -19.25 -2.68 19.82
N THR A 552 -19.20 -2.32 21.10
CA THR A 552 -19.80 -1.08 21.59
C THR A 552 -19.14 0.14 20.97
N GLN A 553 -19.83 1.27 20.93
CA GLN A 553 -19.27 2.53 20.46
C GLN A 553 -17.99 2.93 21.21
N GLU A 554 -17.92 2.63 22.52
CA GLU A 554 -16.72 2.90 23.32
C GLU A 554 -15.51 2.12 22.83
N ILE A 555 -15.67 0.82 22.55
CA ILE A 555 -14.58 -0.02 22.01
C ILE A 555 -14.18 0.48 20.63
N GLN A 556 -15.13 0.78 19.75
CA GLN A 556 -14.86 1.31 18.40
C GLN A 556 -14.08 2.62 18.48
N SER A 557 -14.50 3.55 19.34
CA SER A 557 -13.86 4.85 19.55
C SER A 557 -12.42 4.70 20.05
N LYS A 558 -12.21 3.87 21.07
CA LYS A 558 -10.86 3.61 21.61
C LYS A 558 -9.95 2.93 20.59
N PHE A 559 -10.49 1.98 19.82
CA PHE A 559 -9.73 1.31 18.75
C PHE A 559 -9.25 2.32 17.72
N ALA A 560 -10.16 3.17 17.24
CA ALA A 560 -9.85 4.20 16.25
C ALA A 560 -8.84 5.22 16.77
N GLN A 561 -9.02 5.72 17.99
CA GLN A 561 -8.11 6.68 18.61
C GLN A 561 -6.69 6.12 18.73
N LYS A 562 -6.54 4.90 19.27
CA LYS A 562 -5.24 4.23 19.40
C LYS A 562 -4.56 4.02 18.04
N SER A 563 -5.32 3.65 17.01
CA SER A 563 -4.79 3.45 15.65
C SER A 563 -4.31 4.76 15.03
N VAL A 564 -5.12 5.82 15.10
CA VAL A 564 -4.76 7.14 14.56
C VAL A 564 -3.54 7.70 15.27
N HIS A 565 -3.52 7.68 16.61
CA HIS A 565 -2.39 8.20 17.38
C HIS A 565 -1.10 7.45 17.05
N LEU A 566 -1.14 6.12 16.95
CA LEU A 566 0.03 5.34 16.60
C LEU A 566 0.66 5.79 15.27
N PHE A 567 -0.17 6.02 14.25
CA PHE A 567 0.34 6.49 12.97
C PHE A 567 0.76 7.96 13.01
N MET A 568 -0.12 8.85 13.52
CA MET A 568 0.08 10.29 13.45
C MET A 568 1.24 10.77 14.31
N ASP A 569 1.45 10.20 15.51
CA ASP A 569 2.59 10.56 16.37
C ASP A 569 3.92 10.25 15.66
N ASN A 570 4.00 9.11 14.98
CA ASN A 570 5.18 8.75 14.19
C ASN A 570 5.35 9.64 12.96
N TRP A 571 4.26 9.94 12.22
CA TRP A 571 4.34 10.81 11.06
C TRP A 571 4.73 12.24 11.42
N LEU A 572 4.18 12.80 12.50
CA LEU A 572 4.52 14.15 12.99
C LEU A 572 5.97 14.24 13.49
N ALA A 573 6.45 13.18 14.16
CA ALA A 573 7.80 13.17 14.70
C ALA A 573 8.88 12.93 13.62
N ASN A 574 8.60 12.08 12.63
CA ASN A 574 9.59 11.57 11.69
C ASN A 574 9.40 12.06 10.25
N GLY A 575 8.21 12.56 9.89
CA GLY A 575 7.85 12.89 8.51
C GLY A 575 7.59 11.67 7.61
N TYR A 576 7.49 10.48 8.18
CA TYR A 576 7.16 9.22 7.48
C TYR A 576 6.42 8.25 8.38
N CYS A 577 5.77 7.26 7.80
CA CYS A 577 5.22 6.11 8.51
C CYS A 577 6.05 4.85 8.29
N GLY A 578 5.81 3.83 9.09
CA GLY A 578 6.45 2.52 8.96
C GLY A 578 5.56 1.47 8.30
N GLU A 579 6.20 0.41 7.92
CA GLU A 579 5.56 -0.84 7.50
C GLU A 579 4.76 -1.47 8.65
N ASN A 580 5.33 -1.42 9.84
CA ASN A 580 4.77 -1.88 11.11
C ASN A 580 5.22 -1.00 12.28
N PHE A 581 4.72 -1.29 13.48
CA PHE A 581 5.04 -0.52 14.68
C PHE A 581 5.29 -1.46 15.86
N LEU A 582 6.24 -1.11 16.72
CA LEU A 582 6.51 -1.88 17.94
C LEU A 582 5.38 -1.68 18.96
N SER A 583 4.76 -2.76 19.42
CA SER A 583 3.62 -2.67 20.34
C SER A 583 3.99 -2.34 21.79
N ILE A 584 5.28 -2.33 22.11
CA ILE A 584 5.82 -1.98 23.45
C ILE A 584 6.00 -0.48 23.63
N ASN A 585 6.25 0.28 22.58
CA ASN A 585 6.57 1.71 22.67
C ASN A 585 6.00 2.56 21.52
N GLY A 586 5.30 1.95 20.56
CA GLY A 586 4.68 2.64 19.41
C GLY A 586 5.66 3.14 18.35
N SER A 587 6.96 2.81 18.42
CA SER A 587 7.92 3.27 17.43
C SER A 587 7.78 2.57 16.09
N VAL A 588 8.22 3.23 15.01
CA VAL A 588 8.23 2.69 13.64
C VAL A 588 9.14 1.46 13.54
N GLY A 589 8.68 0.45 12.83
CA GLY A 589 9.42 -0.73 12.39
C GLY A 589 9.24 -0.98 10.90
N GLY A 590 10.09 -1.83 10.33
CA GLY A 590 10.05 -2.17 8.90
C GLY A 590 10.47 -1.04 7.98
N ASP A 591 10.05 -1.12 6.72
CA ASP A 591 10.34 -0.13 5.70
C ASP A 591 9.62 1.19 5.96
N HIS A 592 10.31 2.30 5.67
CA HIS A 592 9.72 3.64 5.77
C HIS A 592 8.80 3.92 4.58
N ASN A 593 7.69 4.61 4.84
CA ASN A 593 6.67 4.96 3.85
C ASN A 593 6.05 3.74 3.15
N TYR A 594 5.94 2.63 3.86
CA TYR A 594 5.16 1.49 3.38
C TYR A 594 3.67 1.86 3.39
N THR A 595 3.02 1.73 2.24
CA THR A 595 1.70 2.35 2.00
C THR A 595 0.62 1.92 2.98
N TRP A 596 0.56 0.66 3.36
CA TRP A 596 -0.50 0.12 4.22
C TRP A 596 -0.47 0.58 5.68
N GLY A 597 0.65 1.16 6.16
CA GLY A 597 0.68 1.79 7.48
C GLY A 597 -0.44 2.83 7.64
N ALA A 598 -0.77 3.53 6.57
CA ALA A 598 -1.82 4.54 6.53
C ALA A 598 -3.26 3.98 6.72
N LEU A 599 -3.46 2.67 6.70
CA LEU A 599 -4.74 2.04 7.07
C LEU A 599 -5.14 2.34 8.52
N LEU A 600 -4.18 2.59 9.41
CA LEU A 600 -4.46 3.03 10.78
C LEU A 600 -5.21 4.37 10.80
N CYS A 601 -4.86 5.29 9.89
CA CYS A 601 -5.59 6.55 9.70
C CYS A 601 -6.97 6.33 9.04
N LEU A 602 -7.08 5.37 8.13
CA LEU A 602 -8.38 5.03 7.51
C LEU A 602 -9.38 4.50 8.55
N ILE A 603 -8.91 3.76 9.56
CA ILE A 603 -9.73 3.37 10.72
C ILE A 603 -10.33 4.61 11.39
N GLY A 604 -9.54 5.66 11.60
CA GLY A 604 -10.02 6.92 12.17
C GLY A 604 -11.09 7.59 11.30
N ILE A 605 -10.88 7.66 9.99
CA ILE A 605 -11.85 8.23 9.05
C ILE A 605 -13.17 7.44 9.11
N GLU A 606 -13.10 6.11 9.00
CA GLU A 606 -14.30 5.25 9.02
C GLU A 606 -14.99 5.22 10.39
N SER A 607 -14.27 5.53 11.48
CA SER A 607 -14.87 5.72 12.80
C SER A 607 -15.66 7.02 12.90
N VAL A 608 -15.26 8.10 12.20
CA VAL A 608 -16.00 9.36 12.16
C VAL A 608 -17.18 9.25 11.21
N ILE A 609 -16.96 8.78 10.00
CA ILE A 609 -17.98 8.58 8.98
C ILE A 609 -17.63 7.39 8.08
N ASP A 610 -18.56 6.48 7.91
CA ASP A 610 -18.43 5.35 6.99
C ASP A 610 -19.63 5.27 6.04
N ILE A 611 -19.46 4.61 4.94
CA ILE A 611 -20.54 4.27 4.01
C ILE A 611 -20.81 2.78 4.20
N ASP A 612 -22.00 2.45 4.69
CA ASP A 612 -22.41 1.06 4.93
C ASP A 612 -22.61 0.28 3.62
N ASP A 613 -22.84 -1.01 3.77
CA ASP A 613 -23.00 -1.90 2.61
C ASP A 613 -24.25 -1.58 1.76
N ASP A 614 -25.23 -0.84 2.33
CA ASP A 614 -26.42 -0.32 1.62
C ASP A 614 -26.13 1.01 0.92
N GLY A 615 -24.89 1.50 0.99
CA GLY A 615 -24.47 2.76 0.39
C GLY A 615 -24.96 4.00 1.14
N ILE A 616 -25.29 3.88 2.42
CA ILE A 616 -25.73 4.99 3.26
C ILE A 616 -24.55 5.50 4.08
N ALA A 617 -24.24 6.79 3.95
CA ALA A 617 -23.22 7.42 4.79
C ALA A 617 -23.76 7.61 6.21
N ARG A 618 -23.07 7.02 7.19
CA ARG A 618 -23.44 7.06 8.61
C ARG A 618 -22.31 7.63 9.45
N ALA A 619 -22.68 8.42 10.44
CA ALA A 619 -21.76 8.77 11.52
C ALA A 619 -21.36 7.50 12.28
N GLY A 620 -20.07 7.31 12.49
CA GLY A 620 -19.53 6.23 13.30
C GLY A 620 -19.45 6.63 14.80
N ALA A 621 -18.69 5.84 15.56
CA ALA A 621 -18.47 6.09 16.99
C ALA A 621 -17.62 7.36 17.25
N GLY A 622 -16.85 7.79 16.25
CA GLY A 622 -15.86 8.85 16.42
C GLY A 622 -14.72 8.44 17.36
N TYR A 623 -14.03 9.42 17.89
CA TYR A 623 -13.09 9.27 19.01
C TYR A 623 -13.02 10.57 19.85
N ASN A 624 -12.38 10.52 21.02
CA ASN A 624 -12.48 11.58 22.03
C ASN A 624 -11.66 12.84 21.70
N GLU A 625 -11.71 13.28 20.44
CA GLU A 625 -11.03 14.48 19.96
C GLU A 625 -11.87 15.19 18.90
N PRO A 626 -11.80 16.53 18.80
CA PRO A 626 -12.37 17.22 17.66
C PRO A 626 -11.57 16.90 16.39
N VAL A 627 -12.27 16.57 15.32
CA VAL A 627 -11.67 16.23 14.02
C VAL A 627 -12.35 17.01 12.93
N ASP A 628 -11.55 17.54 12.00
CA ASP A 628 -12.01 18.14 10.77
C ASP A 628 -11.42 17.38 9.58
N LEU A 629 -12.25 16.67 8.83
CA LEU A 629 -11.88 15.97 7.59
C LEU A 629 -12.41 16.78 6.40
N MET A 630 -11.52 17.44 5.68
CA MET A 630 -11.89 18.24 4.52
C MET A 630 -11.72 17.43 3.23
N ASN A 631 -12.52 17.72 2.23
CA ASN A 631 -12.44 17.07 0.91
C ASN A 631 -12.59 15.54 0.93
N LEU A 632 -13.21 14.97 1.97
CA LEU A 632 -13.45 13.54 2.04
C LEU A 632 -14.44 13.10 0.95
N PRO A 633 -14.14 12.07 0.16
CA PRO A 633 -15.07 11.57 -0.84
C PRO A 633 -16.22 10.80 -0.18
N ILE A 634 -17.44 11.21 -0.49
CA ILE A 634 -18.67 10.55 -0.04
C ILE A 634 -19.65 10.54 -1.21
N LYS A 635 -19.90 9.34 -1.76
CA LYS A 635 -20.86 9.11 -2.85
C LYS A 635 -20.64 10.04 -4.05
N GLY A 636 -19.41 10.08 -4.57
CA GLY A 636 -19.03 10.86 -5.75
C GLY A 636 -18.89 12.37 -5.51
N LYS A 637 -18.97 12.82 -4.26
CA LYS A 637 -18.84 14.24 -3.91
C LYS A 637 -17.83 14.43 -2.80
N ARG A 638 -17.05 15.50 -2.88
CA ARG A 638 -16.17 15.89 -1.78
C ARG A 638 -16.97 16.63 -0.71
N ARG A 639 -16.74 16.27 0.54
CA ARG A 639 -17.44 16.79 1.71
C ARG A 639 -16.45 17.17 2.79
N SER A 640 -16.78 18.19 3.56
CA SER A 640 -16.15 18.49 4.86
C SER A 640 -16.93 17.80 5.95
N VAL A 641 -16.25 17.03 6.78
CA VAL A 641 -16.83 16.28 7.89
C VAL A 641 -16.18 16.74 9.17
N SER A 642 -16.97 17.16 10.14
CA SER A 642 -16.50 17.65 11.43
C SER A 642 -17.07 16.82 12.56
N LEU A 643 -16.23 16.36 13.47
CA LEU A 643 -16.59 15.76 14.75
C LEU A 643 -16.33 16.79 15.87
N ARG A 644 -17.33 17.08 16.73
CA ARG A 644 -17.20 17.98 17.86
C ARG A 644 -17.48 17.26 19.17
N MET A 645 -16.67 17.59 20.19
CA MET A 645 -16.78 17.02 21.54
C MET A 645 -17.94 17.63 22.34
N GLY A 646 -18.41 16.89 23.35
CA GLY A 646 -19.47 17.35 24.29
C GLY A 646 -20.89 16.85 23.94
N LYS A 647 -21.22 16.73 22.68
CA LYS A 647 -22.23 15.83 22.09
C LYS A 647 -21.63 15.37 20.78
N PRO A 648 -21.31 14.09 20.61
CA PRO A 648 -20.69 13.61 19.36
C PRO A 648 -21.64 13.93 18.21
N GLN A 649 -21.38 15.04 17.53
CA GLN A 649 -22.16 15.49 16.40
C GLN A 649 -21.25 15.53 15.18
N VAL A 650 -21.53 14.65 14.24
CA VAL A 650 -20.90 14.67 12.94
C VAL A 650 -21.68 15.61 12.04
N THR A 651 -21.02 16.67 11.59
CA THR A 651 -21.57 17.61 10.63
C THR A 651 -20.95 17.37 9.27
N VAL A 652 -21.77 17.24 8.23
CA VAL A 652 -21.32 17.07 6.85
C VAL A 652 -21.72 18.29 6.03
N ALA A 653 -20.74 18.98 5.45
CA ALA A 653 -20.95 20.15 4.60
C ALA A 653 -20.35 19.91 3.19
N PRO A 654 -20.75 20.69 2.17
CA PRO A 654 -20.05 20.70 0.89
C PRO A 654 -18.55 20.95 1.10
N GLY A 655 -17.70 20.20 0.37
CA GLY A 655 -16.26 20.48 0.33
C GLY A 655 -15.99 21.81 -0.39
N PRO A 656 -14.81 22.42 -0.21
CA PRO A 656 -14.41 23.59 -0.97
C PRO A 656 -14.46 23.28 -2.47
N PRO A 657 -14.76 24.27 -3.33
CA PRO A 657 -14.81 24.06 -4.75
C PRO A 657 -13.45 23.57 -5.26
N HIS A 658 -13.45 22.43 -5.94
CA HIS A 658 -12.30 21.99 -6.71
C HIS A 658 -12.14 22.94 -7.90
N ARG A 659 -10.98 23.53 -8.08
CA ARG A 659 -10.62 24.02 -9.40
C ARG A 659 -10.27 22.76 -10.22
N GLU A 660 -11.09 22.47 -11.21
CA GLU A 660 -10.72 21.55 -12.28
C GLU A 660 -9.44 22.10 -12.92
N LEU A 661 -8.37 21.32 -12.87
CA LEU A 661 -7.10 21.64 -13.52
C LEU A 661 -7.15 21.22 -14.99
#